data_cea973a63021e39df4e0cae7c2536503
#
_entry.id   cea973a63021e39df4e0cae7c2536503
#
_cell.length_a   1.000
_cell.length_b   1.000
_cell.length_c   1.000
_cell.angle_alpha   90.00
_cell.angle_beta   90.00
_cell.angle_gamma   90.00
#
_symmetry.space_group_name_H-M   'P 1'
#
loop_
_entity.id
_entity.type
_entity.pdbx_description
1 polymer ?
#
loop_
_entity_poly.entity_id
_entity_poly.type
_entity_poly.pdbx_seq_one_letter_code
_entity_poly.pdbx_strand_id
1 'polypeptide(L)'
;MSHRIQKSFLDRVKGAVPFGLGQAKPHHFRDMAAIVWQNRDNLDYAYKVLSRGVCDGCALGVAGFHDWTIKGVHLCMTRLNLLRLNTMPALDPAVLADVSPLKGMDNAQLRALGRIGFPMLREPGDRGFRRISWDAAYERIARKIRSTTPKRIAFFVTARGVTNEVYYMGQKVARFLGTNNVDNAARLCHAPSTAAMKHAIGVAATTCSYKDWYGTDLIIFFGANPANDQPVTTKYIHEAKKLGTKVIMVNPYREPGMVRYWVPSSLDSALFGTDIADYWFPVSQGGDIAFIYGVLKVLIENNWCDQTFITRHAVGFEELREHAEALTWEELEAQAGLNRSSIEEFAELIHRAKNAVLVWSMGLTQHIYGADAVQMVLNLGLAKGYVGRDKCGLMPIRGHSSVQGGAEMGAYSTVFPGGKPITSENARKLEAQYGFPIPDASGFTTTEMVEACASGELDLFYCLGGNFLRTLPDPKSVVAAIANVPLRVHQDIILTDQMFIEGKGDVILLPAKTRYEQDDGGTETTTERRVAFTPEIPRQVGEARAEWKILRELAAATHPERTHLLGCNTGWEMREEIARIVPFYEGVQHLRETGDAFQYGGPHLCANGQFPTADGKAHFKTVSLPVLARGADEFEVSTRRGKQFNTLIYAATDPLNGAPRDAVLMNPLDAERLHLQNHQRVTLANATGSYSATVYYSPIALGNLQVHWPEGNVLIPKGIIDPAGGVPDYNTRVRVLCQT
;
A
#
# COMPACT_ATOMS: atom_id res chain seq x y z
N MET A 1 -21.61 3.04 -26.91
CA MET A 1 -22.09 1.77 -26.30
C MET A 1 -22.13 1.98 -24.79
N SER A 2 -23.13 1.45 -24.08
CA SER A 2 -23.19 1.61 -22.62
C SER A 2 -22.05 0.86 -21.93
N HIS A 3 -21.43 1.48 -20.94
CA HIS A 3 -20.36 0.92 -20.09
C HIS A 3 -20.86 -0.07 -19.04
N ARG A 4 -22.17 -0.33 -19.02
CA ARG A 4 -22.77 -1.34 -18.16
C ARG A 4 -22.22 -2.73 -18.50
N ILE A 5 -21.73 -3.45 -17.49
CA ILE A 5 -21.21 -4.82 -17.66
C ILE A 5 -22.38 -5.74 -18.02
N GLN A 6 -22.44 -6.10 -19.30
CA GLN A 6 -23.47 -7.04 -19.82
C GLN A 6 -22.98 -8.47 -19.67
N LYS A 7 -23.88 -9.35 -19.26
CA LYS A 7 -23.64 -10.80 -19.21
C LYS A 7 -24.17 -11.44 -20.48
N SER A 8 -23.33 -12.25 -21.11
CA SER A 8 -23.78 -13.15 -22.16
C SER A 8 -24.75 -14.19 -21.59
N PHE A 9 -25.52 -14.86 -22.48
CA PHE A 9 -26.35 -15.98 -22.06
C PHE A 9 -25.52 -17.07 -21.37
N LEU A 10 -24.34 -17.39 -21.91
CA LEU A 10 -23.40 -18.36 -21.32
C LEU A 10 -22.92 -17.92 -19.91
N ASP A 11 -22.66 -16.63 -19.67
CA ASP A 11 -22.28 -16.15 -18.35
C ASP A 11 -23.42 -16.29 -17.33
N ARG A 12 -24.67 -16.13 -17.77
CA ARG A 12 -25.84 -16.36 -16.91
C ARG A 12 -25.99 -17.84 -16.56
N VAL A 13 -25.85 -18.73 -17.54
CA VAL A 13 -25.88 -20.18 -17.30
C VAL A 13 -24.75 -20.62 -16.38
N LYS A 14 -23.53 -20.20 -16.67
CA LYS A 14 -22.37 -20.44 -15.77
C LYS A 14 -22.59 -19.88 -14.36
N GLY A 15 -23.23 -18.73 -14.26
CA GLY A 15 -23.56 -18.10 -12.97
C GLY A 15 -24.58 -18.88 -12.15
N ALA A 16 -25.38 -19.72 -12.74
CA ALA A 16 -26.34 -20.59 -12.07
C ALA A 16 -25.73 -21.93 -11.61
N VAL A 17 -24.48 -22.24 -11.99
CA VAL A 17 -23.80 -23.48 -11.59
C VAL A 17 -23.21 -23.32 -10.19
N PRO A 18 -23.60 -24.20 -9.24
CA PRO A 18 -23.08 -24.13 -7.87
C PRO A 18 -21.56 -24.20 -7.83
N PHE A 19 -20.96 -23.45 -6.89
CA PHE A 19 -19.51 -23.34 -6.69
C PHE A 19 -18.73 -22.87 -7.92
N GLY A 20 -19.38 -22.24 -8.91
CA GLY A 20 -18.74 -21.72 -10.12
C GLY A 20 -17.94 -22.77 -10.88
N LEU A 21 -18.45 -23.99 -11.01
CA LEU A 21 -17.81 -25.04 -11.82
C LEU A 21 -17.61 -24.56 -13.26
N GLY A 22 -16.42 -24.80 -13.82
CA GLY A 22 -16.06 -24.34 -15.17
C GLY A 22 -15.79 -22.85 -15.31
N GLN A 23 -15.73 -22.09 -14.22
CA GLN A 23 -15.37 -20.67 -14.19
C GLN A 23 -13.99 -20.46 -13.58
N ALA A 24 -13.24 -19.47 -14.07
CA ALA A 24 -12.02 -19.00 -13.42
C ALA A 24 -12.39 -18.33 -12.08
N LYS A 25 -11.85 -18.84 -11.01
CA LYS A 25 -12.16 -18.38 -9.63
C LYS A 25 -11.09 -18.80 -8.65
N PRO A 26 -11.00 -18.16 -7.47
CA PRO A 26 -10.18 -18.65 -6.38
C PRO A 26 -10.71 -20.03 -5.88
N HIS A 27 -9.80 -20.96 -5.62
CA HIS A 27 -10.14 -22.28 -5.10
C HIS A 27 -10.10 -22.29 -3.55
N HIS A 28 -10.86 -21.40 -2.92
CA HIS A 28 -10.78 -21.12 -1.48
C HIS A 28 -10.71 -22.36 -0.59
N PHE A 29 -11.62 -23.33 -0.74
CA PHE A 29 -11.67 -24.49 0.17
C PHE A 29 -10.46 -25.41 -0.01
N ARG A 30 -10.02 -25.65 -1.25
CA ARG A 30 -8.80 -26.43 -1.53
C ARG A 30 -7.57 -25.76 -0.97
N ASP A 31 -7.48 -24.44 -1.17
CA ASP A 31 -6.33 -23.65 -0.72
C ASP A 31 -6.32 -23.54 0.82
N MET A 32 -7.49 -23.45 1.46
CA MET A 32 -7.61 -23.55 2.93
C MET A 32 -7.10 -24.88 3.46
N ALA A 33 -7.48 -26.01 2.84
CA ALA A 33 -6.99 -27.33 3.24
C ALA A 33 -5.46 -27.44 3.10
N ALA A 34 -4.90 -26.93 2.01
CA ALA A 34 -3.45 -26.88 1.80
C ALA A 34 -2.74 -26.04 2.88
N ILE A 35 -3.31 -24.89 3.25
CA ILE A 35 -2.75 -24.02 4.30
C ILE A 35 -2.80 -24.69 5.67
N VAL A 36 -3.90 -25.37 6.03
CA VAL A 36 -3.97 -26.15 7.27
C VAL A 36 -2.86 -27.20 7.28
N TRP A 37 -2.66 -27.92 6.16
CA TRP A 37 -1.59 -28.89 6.03
C TRP A 37 -0.18 -28.28 6.15
N GLN A 38 0.05 -27.10 5.58
CA GLN A 38 1.33 -26.39 5.70
C GLN A 38 1.65 -25.96 7.13
N ASN A 39 0.63 -25.76 7.97
CA ASN A 39 0.77 -25.33 9.36
C ASN A 39 0.57 -26.46 10.38
N ARG A 40 0.50 -27.75 9.94
CA ARG A 40 0.20 -28.89 10.78
C ARG A 40 1.15 -29.12 11.95
N ASP A 41 2.38 -28.58 11.82
CA ASP A 41 3.42 -28.61 12.86
C ASP A 41 3.16 -27.62 14.01
N ASN A 42 2.21 -26.69 13.85
CA ASN A 42 1.93 -25.67 14.86
C ASN A 42 0.48 -25.14 14.77
N LEU A 43 -0.51 -26.04 14.72
CA LEU A 43 -1.92 -25.71 14.56
C LEU A 43 -2.49 -24.92 15.74
N ASP A 44 -2.07 -25.23 16.97
CA ASP A 44 -2.52 -24.48 18.16
C ASP A 44 -2.15 -23.00 18.07
N TYR A 45 -0.90 -22.70 17.71
CA TYR A 45 -0.45 -21.34 17.55
C TYR A 45 -1.13 -20.67 16.35
N ALA A 46 -1.30 -21.38 15.23
CA ALA A 46 -2.03 -20.91 14.08
C ALA A 46 -3.46 -20.48 14.45
N TYR A 47 -4.16 -21.30 15.24
CA TYR A 47 -5.50 -20.98 15.73
C TYR A 47 -5.50 -19.75 16.66
N LYS A 48 -4.53 -19.65 17.58
CA LYS A 48 -4.39 -18.46 18.45
C LYS A 48 -4.19 -17.18 17.65
N VAL A 49 -3.33 -17.20 16.63
CA VAL A 49 -3.13 -16.05 15.70
C VAL A 49 -4.42 -15.68 14.99
N LEU A 50 -5.14 -16.67 14.46
CA LEU A 50 -6.38 -16.40 13.71
C LEU A 50 -7.54 -15.95 14.61
N SER A 51 -7.62 -16.44 15.86
CA SER A 51 -8.73 -16.15 16.76
C SER A 51 -8.52 -14.89 17.61
N ARG A 52 -7.27 -14.49 17.88
CA ARG A 52 -6.94 -13.38 18.79
C ARG A 52 -6.25 -12.21 18.09
N GLY A 53 -5.58 -12.45 16.97
CA GLY A 53 -4.80 -11.41 16.29
C GLY A 53 -5.66 -10.49 15.43
N VAL A 54 -5.33 -9.21 15.39
CA VAL A 54 -5.79 -8.30 14.33
C VAL A 54 -4.97 -8.61 13.07
N CYS A 55 -5.63 -8.72 11.92
CA CYS A 55 -5.05 -9.24 10.69
C CYS A 55 -3.88 -8.38 10.15
N ASP A 56 -2.74 -9.01 9.90
CA ASP A 56 -1.53 -8.40 9.33
C ASP A 56 -1.55 -8.31 7.79
N GLY A 57 -2.60 -8.82 7.15
CA GLY A 57 -2.64 -8.95 5.69
C GLY A 57 -2.92 -7.65 4.93
N CYS A 58 -3.82 -6.83 5.42
CA CYS A 58 -4.21 -5.57 4.79
C CYS A 58 -4.80 -4.58 5.80
N ALA A 59 -5.01 -3.34 5.35
CA ALA A 59 -5.49 -2.23 6.18
C ALA A 59 -6.98 -2.28 6.57
N LEU A 60 -7.63 -3.43 6.49
CA LEU A 60 -8.97 -3.66 7.06
C LEU A 60 -8.92 -3.99 8.54
N GLY A 61 -7.85 -4.65 9.00
CA GLY A 61 -7.63 -4.93 10.41
C GLY A 61 -8.73 -5.78 11.05
N VAL A 62 -9.13 -6.88 10.40
CA VAL A 62 -10.11 -7.82 10.96
C VAL A 62 -9.56 -8.44 12.24
N ALA A 63 -10.26 -8.32 13.36
CA ALA A 63 -9.83 -8.82 14.66
C ALA A 63 -10.38 -10.22 14.90
N GLY A 64 -9.49 -11.19 15.12
CA GLY A 64 -9.90 -12.59 15.22
C GLY A 64 -10.63 -13.03 13.94
N PHE A 65 -11.78 -13.64 14.10
CA PHE A 65 -12.69 -14.03 13.00
C PHE A 65 -13.81 -13.02 12.74
N HIS A 66 -13.84 -11.92 13.46
CA HIS A 66 -14.91 -10.93 13.41
C HIS A 66 -14.37 -9.57 13.04
N ASP A 67 -15.19 -8.77 12.42
CA ASP A 67 -14.91 -7.36 12.26
C ASP A 67 -16.03 -6.49 12.86
N TRP A 68 -15.80 -5.20 12.93
CA TRP A 68 -16.70 -4.26 13.56
C TRP A 68 -17.72 -3.65 12.58
N THR A 69 -17.58 -3.93 11.28
CA THR A 69 -18.42 -3.38 10.20
C THR A 69 -19.69 -4.19 10.04
N ILE A 70 -19.55 -5.50 9.81
CA ILE A 70 -20.68 -6.42 9.64
C ILE A 70 -20.51 -7.69 10.46
N LYS A 71 -21.62 -8.32 10.83
CA LYS A 71 -21.64 -9.57 11.59
C LYS A 71 -21.14 -10.77 10.76
N GLY A 72 -20.69 -11.79 11.47
CA GLY A 72 -20.29 -13.08 10.91
C GLY A 72 -18.78 -13.28 10.84
N VAL A 73 -18.38 -14.41 10.27
CA VAL A 73 -16.98 -14.77 10.14
C VAL A 73 -16.34 -14.01 8.98
N HIS A 74 -15.17 -13.44 9.22
CA HIS A 74 -14.33 -12.76 8.24
C HIS A 74 -12.97 -13.43 8.16
N LEU A 75 -12.76 -14.16 7.10
CA LEU A 75 -11.50 -14.85 6.81
C LEU A 75 -11.21 -14.77 5.31
N CYS A 76 -9.98 -14.41 4.95
CA CYS A 76 -9.58 -14.34 3.56
C CYS A 76 -8.29 -15.11 3.28
N MET A 77 -8.07 -15.42 2.01
CA MET A 77 -6.90 -16.18 1.57
C MET A 77 -5.57 -15.43 1.80
N THR A 78 -5.57 -14.09 1.76
CA THR A 78 -4.37 -13.30 2.03
C THR A 78 -3.88 -13.53 3.46
N ARG A 79 -4.79 -13.45 4.46
CA ARG A 79 -4.46 -13.72 5.86
C ARG A 79 -3.95 -15.15 6.06
N LEU A 80 -4.62 -16.11 5.44
CA LEU A 80 -4.24 -17.52 5.56
C LEU A 80 -2.88 -17.81 4.92
N ASN A 81 -2.58 -17.22 3.76
CA ASN A 81 -1.29 -17.37 3.09
C ASN A 81 -0.12 -16.75 3.88
N LEU A 82 -0.39 -15.75 4.73
CA LEU A 82 0.63 -15.16 5.61
C LEU A 82 0.82 -15.95 6.91
N LEU A 83 -0.10 -16.85 7.25
CA LEU A 83 -0.09 -17.56 8.53
C LEU A 83 1.22 -18.34 8.76
N ARG A 84 1.80 -18.93 7.72
CA ARG A 84 3.07 -19.67 7.82
C ARG A 84 4.24 -18.80 8.28
N LEU A 85 4.26 -17.51 8.00
CA LEU A 85 5.28 -16.57 8.52
C LEU A 85 5.30 -16.55 10.05
N ASN A 86 4.13 -16.75 10.66
CA ASN A 86 3.97 -16.73 12.11
C ASN A 86 4.23 -18.12 12.74
N THR A 87 3.94 -19.20 12.03
CA THR A 87 3.98 -20.57 12.57
C THR A 87 5.28 -21.31 12.30
N MET A 88 6.04 -20.96 11.26
CA MET A 88 7.25 -21.68 10.89
C MET A 88 8.36 -21.55 11.94
N PRO A 89 9.26 -22.58 12.05
CA PRO A 89 10.39 -22.55 12.96
C PRO A 89 11.48 -21.58 12.51
N ALA A 90 12.51 -21.44 13.35
CA ALA A 90 13.76 -20.80 12.95
C ALA A 90 14.42 -21.59 11.81
N LEU A 91 15.05 -20.87 10.89
CA LEU A 91 15.96 -21.49 9.92
C LEU A 91 17.22 -22.01 10.63
N ASP A 92 17.81 -23.05 10.09
CA ASP A 92 19.10 -23.52 10.54
C ASP A 92 20.19 -22.48 10.17
N PRO A 93 20.88 -21.85 11.14
CA PRO A 93 21.90 -20.84 10.84
C PRO A 93 23.07 -21.38 10.01
N ALA A 94 23.31 -22.69 9.99
CA ALA A 94 24.35 -23.31 9.15
C ALA A 94 24.10 -23.07 7.64
N VAL A 95 22.84 -22.92 7.22
CA VAL A 95 22.48 -22.60 5.83
C VAL A 95 23.06 -21.25 5.41
N LEU A 96 23.24 -20.32 6.36
CA LEU A 96 23.80 -18.98 6.08
C LEU A 96 25.32 -18.93 6.02
N ALA A 97 26.05 -20.02 6.36
CA ALA A 97 27.51 -20.04 6.33
C ALA A 97 28.09 -19.90 4.91
N ASP A 98 27.32 -20.24 3.89
CA ASP A 98 27.62 -19.96 2.48
C ASP A 98 26.37 -19.44 1.78
N VAL A 99 26.38 -18.19 1.36
CA VAL A 99 25.23 -17.56 0.68
C VAL A 99 25.18 -17.86 -0.83
N SER A 100 26.17 -18.53 -1.40
CA SER A 100 26.23 -18.79 -2.84
C SER A 100 25.01 -19.58 -3.35
N PRO A 101 24.56 -20.65 -2.68
CA PRO A 101 23.33 -21.34 -3.08
C PRO A 101 22.07 -20.48 -2.93
N LEU A 102 22.06 -19.56 -1.95
CA LEU A 102 20.89 -18.73 -1.64
C LEU A 102 20.66 -17.62 -2.67
N LYS A 103 21.71 -17.14 -3.32
CA LYS A 103 21.64 -16.11 -4.37
C LYS A 103 20.84 -16.56 -5.60
N GLY A 104 20.77 -17.87 -5.85
CA GLY A 104 19.97 -18.45 -6.94
C GLY A 104 18.51 -18.71 -6.57
N MET A 105 18.14 -18.55 -5.29
CA MET A 105 16.78 -18.77 -4.83
C MET A 105 15.89 -17.54 -5.03
N ASP A 106 14.64 -17.75 -5.39
CA ASP A 106 13.65 -16.71 -5.35
C ASP A 106 13.19 -16.43 -3.90
N ASN A 107 12.45 -15.34 -3.69
CA ASN A 107 12.02 -14.96 -2.35
C ASN A 107 10.99 -15.93 -1.72
N ALA A 108 10.28 -16.73 -2.51
CA ALA A 108 9.41 -17.80 -1.99
C ALA A 108 10.25 -18.94 -1.39
N GLN A 109 11.31 -19.33 -2.09
CA GLN A 109 12.26 -20.35 -1.64
C GLN A 109 13.01 -19.89 -0.39
N LEU A 110 13.54 -18.65 -0.40
CA LEU A 110 14.20 -18.06 0.77
C LEU A 110 13.29 -18.02 1.99
N ARG A 111 12.05 -17.58 1.83
CA ARG A 111 11.03 -17.58 2.88
C ARG A 111 10.76 -18.99 3.45
N ALA A 112 10.74 -20.00 2.59
CA ALA A 112 10.45 -21.38 3.00
C ALA A 112 11.53 -21.99 3.89
N LEU A 113 12.75 -21.41 3.94
CA LEU A 113 13.84 -21.87 4.82
C LEU A 113 13.53 -21.68 6.31
N GLY A 114 12.65 -20.76 6.67
CA GLY A 114 12.29 -20.48 8.05
C GLY A 114 12.52 -19.03 8.47
N ARG A 115 12.33 -18.77 9.78
CA ARG A 115 12.51 -17.43 10.36
C ARG A 115 13.98 -17.20 10.75
N ILE A 116 14.43 -15.97 10.61
CA ILE A 116 15.72 -15.55 11.17
C ILE A 116 15.60 -15.72 12.70
N GLY A 117 16.47 -16.56 13.27
CA GLY A 117 16.40 -16.91 14.68
C GLY A 117 17.51 -16.30 15.54
N PHE A 118 18.59 -15.82 14.94
CA PHE A 118 19.77 -15.36 15.66
C PHE A 118 20.37 -14.11 14.99
N PRO A 119 21.04 -13.22 15.75
CA PRO A 119 21.85 -12.16 15.16
C PRO A 119 22.98 -12.75 14.33
N MET A 120 23.14 -12.27 13.10
CA MET A 120 24.11 -12.78 12.14
C MET A 120 24.93 -11.63 11.57
N LEU A 121 26.21 -11.87 11.30
CA LEU A 121 27.13 -10.88 10.71
C LEU A 121 27.81 -11.48 9.48
N ARG A 122 27.89 -10.71 8.41
CA ARG A 122 28.70 -10.96 7.23
C ARG A 122 29.59 -9.75 6.98
N GLU A 123 30.90 -9.96 6.96
CA GLU A 123 31.89 -8.92 6.61
C GLU A 123 32.23 -9.01 5.12
N PRO A 124 32.81 -7.94 4.52
CA PRO A 124 33.28 -7.98 3.14
C PRO A 124 34.26 -9.13 2.90
N GLY A 125 33.99 -9.92 1.86
CA GLY A 125 34.78 -11.11 1.52
C GLY A 125 34.38 -12.40 2.21
N ASP A 126 33.52 -12.37 3.23
CA ASP A 126 32.97 -13.57 3.85
C ASP A 126 32.07 -14.35 2.86
N ARG A 127 32.18 -15.67 2.85
CA ARG A 127 31.32 -16.53 2.03
C ARG A 127 29.88 -16.51 2.46
N GLY A 128 29.63 -16.23 3.75
CA GLY A 128 28.30 -16.22 4.33
C GLY A 128 28.24 -15.48 5.66
N PHE A 129 27.17 -15.70 6.40
CA PHE A 129 26.97 -15.10 7.70
C PHE A 129 27.43 -16.02 8.81
N ARG A 130 28.01 -15.44 9.87
CA ARG A 130 28.27 -16.11 11.14
C ARG A 130 27.36 -15.58 12.23
N ARG A 131 26.94 -16.43 13.15
CA ARG A 131 26.17 -16.03 14.33
C ARG A 131 27.05 -15.16 15.25
N ILE A 132 26.45 -14.11 15.79
CA ILE A 132 27.04 -13.25 16.83
C ILE A 132 26.05 -13.10 18.00
N SER A 133 26.50 -12.58 19.15
CA SER A 133 25.61 -12.23 20.24
C SER A 133 24.86 -10.92 19.95
N TRP A 134 23.75 -10.70 20.65
CA TRP A 134 23.05 -9.41 20.61
C TRP A 134 23.94 -8.25 21.03
N ASP A 135 24.75 -8.41 22.07
CA ASP A 135 25.65 -7.38 22.56
C ASP A 135 26.72 -7.02 21.50
N ALA A 136 27.27 -8.04 20.82
CA ALA A 136 28.22 -7.81 19.73
C ALA A 136 27.55 -7.11 18.53
N ALA A 137 26.30 -7.43 18.23
CA ALA A 137 25.55 -6.73 17.18
C ALA A 137 25.31 -5.27 17.54
N TYR A 138 24.80 -5.01 18.74
CA TYR A 138 24.54 -3.64 19.21
C TYR A 138 25.82 -2.81 19.29
N GLU A 139 26.90 -3.34 19.87
CA GLU A 139 28.17 -2.59 19.96
C GLU A 139 28.73 -2.24 18.59
N ARG A 140 28.62 -3.17 17.59
CA ARG A 140 29.10 -2.90 16.24
C ARG A 140 28.29 -1.79 15.56
N ILE A 141 26.97 -1.83 15.67
CA ILE A 141 26.08 -0.80 15.13
C ILE A 141 26.26 0.53 15.88
N ALA A 142 26.30 0.50 17.21
CA ALA A 142 26.48 1.68 18.05
C ALA A 142 27.83 2.39 17.79
N ARG A 143 28.91 1.61 17.62
CA ARG A 143 30.22 2.15 17.25
C ARG A 143 30.17 2.88 15.92
N LYS A 144 29.48 2.34 14.93
CA LYS A 144 29.30 3.00 13.64
C LYS A 144 28.50 4.28 13.77
N ILE A 145 27.42 4.28 14.56
CA ILE A 145 26.61 5.47 14.83
C ILE A 145 27.45 6.56 15.50
N ARG A 146 28.20 6.22 16.56
CA ARG A 146 29.08 7.19 17.29
C ARG A 146 30.19 7.78 16.43
N SER A 147 30.67 7.03 15.42
CA SER A 147 31.75 7.47 14.53
C SER A 147 31.29 8.21 13.29
N THR A 148 29.98 8.44 13.14
CA THR A 148 29.39 9.02 11.93
C THR A 148 28.52 10.22 12.29
N THR A 149 28.31 11.16 11.37
CA THR A 149 27.37 12.26 11.59
C THR A 149 25.93 11.77 11.43
N PRO A 150 24.99 12.27 12.26
CA PRO A 150 23.59 11.81 12.20
C PRO A 150 22.95 11.88 10.81
N LYS A 151 23.32 12.86 9.98
CA LYS A 151 22.82 12.99 8.59
C LYS A 151 23.17 11.81 7.68
N ARG A 152 24.22 11.05 8.04
CA ARG A 152 24.68 9.87 7.26
C ARG A 152 24.07 8.56 7.75
N ILE A 153 23.05 8.63 8.61
CA ILE A 153 22.32 7.48 9.15
C ILE A 153 20.89 7.57 8.67
N ALA A 154 20.33 6.47 8.16
CA ALA A 154 18.94 6.40 7.74
C ALA A 154 18.24 5.14 8.27
N PHE A 155 16.96 5.28 8.63
CA PHE A 155 16.07 4.23 9.09
C PHE A 155 14.88 4.11 8.15
N PHE A 156 14.71 2.94 7.58
CA PHE A 156 13.50 2.60 6.84
C PHE A 156 12.65 1.61 7.64
N VAL A 157 11.34 1.84 7.65
CA VAL A 157 10.37 0.94 8.30
C VAL A 157 9.38 0.42 7.26
N THR A 158 9.24 -0.89 7.15
CA THR A 158 8.22 -1.50 6.27
C THR A 158 6.80 -1.16 6.75
N ALA A 159 5.77 -1.52 5.98
CA ALA A 159 4.39 -1.22 6.36
C ALA A 159 3.60 -2.43 6.82
N ARG A 160 3.80 -3.60 6.22
CA ARG A 160 2.98 -4.77 6.53
C ARG A 160 3.44 -5.47 7.80
N GLY A 161 2.51 -5.70 8.72
CA GLY A 161 2.78 -6.42 9.96
C GLY A 161 3.46 -5.59 11.05
N VAL A 162 3.69 -4.32 10.83
CA VAL A 162 4.29 -3.38 11.80
C VAL A 162 3.19 -2.74 12.66
N THR A 163 3.43 -2.63 13.96
CA THR A 163 2.50 -1.97 14.89
C THR A 163 2.76 -0.47 15.00
N ASN A 164 1.80 0.29 15.51
CA ASN A 164 1.97 1.72 15.79
C ASN A 164 3.12 1.97 16.76
N GLU A 165 3.29 1.09 17.75
CA GLU A 165 4.38 1.16 18.73
C GLU A 165 5.75 1.05 18.07
N VAL A 166 5.89 0.18 17.08
CA VAL A 166 7.15 0.01 16.34
C VAL A 166 7.46 1.24 15.49
N TYR A 167 6.47 1.81 14.80
CA TYR A 167 6.63 3.06 14.09
C TYR A 167 7.01 4.20 15.04
N TYR A 168 6.33 4.27 16.18
CA TYR A 168 6.60 5.31 17.18
C TYR A 168 8.01 5.21 17.75
N MET A 169 8.45 4.00 18.12
CA MET A 169 9.82 3.79 18.61
C MET A 169 10.86 4.05 17.52
N GLY A 170 10.61 3.61 16.28
CA GLY A 170 11.51 3.84 15.15
C GLY A 170 11.81 5.32 14.92
N GLN A 171 10.78 6.16 14.89
CA GLN A 171 10.96 7.58 14.73
C GLN A 171 11.61 8.24 15.98
N LYS A 172 11.25 7.78 17.19
CA LYS A 172 11.81 8.33 18.42
C LYS A 172 13.30 8.03 18.51
N VAL A 173 13.72 6.82 18.19
CA VAL A 173 15.13 6.40 18.16
C VAL A 173 15.90 7.17 17.10
N ALA A 174 15.41 7.31 15.88
CA ALA A 174 16.08 8.08 14.83
C ALA A 174 16.37 9.52 15.31
N ARG A 175 15.38 10.18 15.90
CA ARG A 175 15.51 11.55 16.43
C ARG A 175 16.38 11.63 17.67
N PHE A 176 16.34 10.64 18.54
CA PHE A 176 17.26 10.51 19.66
C PHE A 176 18.72 10.42 19.22
N LEU A 177 18.97 9.76 18.09
CA LEU A 177 20.27 9.67 17.43
C LEU A 177 20.62 10.90 16.59
N GLY A 178 19.74 11.92 16.55
CA GLY A 178 19.98 13.22 15.92
C GLY A 178 19.65 13.28 14.42
N THR A 179 18.83 12.38 13.89
CA THR A 179 18.44 12.40 12.48
C THR A 179 16.92 12.35 12.26
N ASN A 180 16.44 13.06 11.23
CA ASN A 180 15.10 12.92 10.67
C ASN A 180 15.06 11.97 9.45
N ASN A 181 16.18 11.30 9.12
CA ASN A 181 16.22 10.27 8.07
C ASN A 181 15.50 8.99 8.54
N VAL A 182 14.21 9.11 8.81
CA VAL A 182 13.32 7.99 9.12
C VAL A 182 12.10 8.08 8.23
N ASP A 183 11.86 7.07 7.42
CA ASP A 183 10.73 7.03 6.50
C ASP A 183 10.15 5.62 6.42
N ASN A 184 8.97 5.47 5.86
CA ASN A 184 8.32 4.17 5.81
C ASN A 184 7.67 3.88 4.46
N ALA A 185 7.23 2.63 4.27
CA ALA A 185 6.67 2.16 3.01
C ALA A 185 5.36 2.88 2.58
N ALA A 186 4.69 3.64 3.46
CA ALA A 186 3.56 4.48 3.06
C ALA A 186 3.98 5.55 2.04
N ARG A 187 5.25 5.97 2.06
CA ARG A 187 5.85 6.88 1.07
C ARG A 187 5.66 6.35 -0.34
N LEU A 188 5.90 5.06 -0.55
CA LEU A 188 5.84 4.41 -1.86
C LEU A 188 4.40 4.02 -2.28
N CYS A 189 3.39 4.41 -1.51
CA CYS A 189 2.01 3.96 -1.69
C CYS A 189 1.03 5.11 -1.85
N HIS A 190 0.70 5.81 -0.77
CA HIS A 190 -0.36 6.81 -0.69
C HIS A 190 0.11 8.21 -0.25
N ALA A 191 1.40 8.54 -0.36
CA ALA A 191 1.86 9.89 -0.07
C ALA A 191 1.21 10.95 -0.96
N PRO A 192 0.93 10.72 -2.26
CA PRO A 192 0.14 11.62 -3.09
C PRO A 192 -1.25 11.89 -2.54
N SER A 193 -1.94 10.85 -2.01
CA SER A 193 -3.24 11.03 -1.33
C SER A 193 -3.11 11.92 -0.10
N THR A 194 -2.04 11.73 0.69
CA THR A 194 -1.76 12.56 1.87
C THR A 194 -1.56 14.02 1.49
N ALA A 195 -0.79 14.30 0.43
CA ALA A 195 -0.52 15.65 -0.04
C ALA A 195 -1.80 16.33 -0.57
N ALA A 196 -2.52 15.69 -1.47
CA ALA A 196 -3.74 16.23 -2.07
C ALA A 196 -4.85 16.44 -1.02
N MET A 197 -5.11 15.47 -0.14
CA MET A 197 -6.16 15.57 0.88
C MET A 197 -5.84 16.64 1.93
N LYS A 198 -4.58 16.78 2.37
CA LYS A 198 -4.19 17.87 3.28
C LYS A 198 -4.42 19.23 2.65
N HIS A 199 -4.12 19.38 1.36
CA HIS A 199 -4.38 20.63 0.63
C HIS A 199 -5.89 20.88 0.50
N ALA A 200 -6.64 19.90 0.00
CA ALA A 200 -8.04 20.09 -0.35
C ALA A 200 -8.99 20.16 0.86
N ILE A 201 -8.76 19.37 1.90
CA ILE A 201 -9.72 19.20 3.02
C ILE A 201 -9.06 19.20 4.40
N GLY A 202 -7.76 19.49 4.49
CA GLY A 202 -7.04 19.60 5.77
C GLY A 202 -6.73 18.29 6.48
N VAL A 203 -7.18 17.14 5.98
CA VAL A 203 -6.94 15.81 6.56
C VAL A 203 -6.21 14.90 5.59
N ALA A 204 -5.54 13.87 6.11
CA ALA A 204 -4.79 12.91 5.30
C ALA A 204 -5.28 11.46 5.54
N ALA A 205 -6.55 11.30 5.81
CA ALA A 205 -7.17 10.02 6.13
C ALA A 205 -8.56 9.94 5.50
N THR A 206 -9.07 8.72 5.35
CA THR A 206 -10.41 8.44 4.86
C THR A 206 -11.46 9.25 5.62
N THR A 207 -12.37 9.93 4.92
CA THR A 207 -13.37 10.79 5.55
C THR A 207 -14.60 10.06 6.06
N CYS A 208 -14.76 8.79 5.71
CA CYS A 208 -15.92 7.94 6.03
C CYS A 208 -15.49 6.60 6.65
N SER A 209 -16.42 5.68 6.79
CA SER A 209 -16.22 4.32 7.25
C SER A 209 -16.69 3.33 6.19
N TYR A 210 -16.29 2.05 6.28
CA TYR A 210 -16.89 0.99 5.45
C TYR A 210 -18.40 0.83 5.72
N LYS A 211 -18.90 1.30 6.87
CA LYS A 211 -20.33 1.34 7.17
C LYS A 211 -21.12 2.24 6.21
N ASP A 212 -20.47 3.27 5.67
CA ASP A 212 -21.09 4.18 4.69
C ASP A 212 -21.30 3.53 3.31
N TRP A 213 -20.71 2.36 3.05
CA TRP A 213 -20.98 1.60 1.83
C TRP A 213 -22.39 1.01 1.81
N TYR A 214 -23.00 0.80 3.01
CA TYR A 214 -24.35 0.21 3.12
C TYR A 214 -25.42 1.27 2.90
N GLY A 215 -26.12 1.14 1.77
CA GLY A 215 -27.19 2.05 1.37
C GLY A 215 -26.71 3.38 0.77
N THR A 216 -25.42 3.49 0.39
CA THR A 216 -25.00 4.50 -0.59
C THR A 216 -25.53 4.16 -1.97
N ASP A 217 -25.74 5.15 -2.84
CA ASP A 217 -26.22 4.90 -4.20
C ASP A 217 -25.10 4.37 -5.08
N LEU A 218 -23.86 4.92 -4.92
CA LEU A 218 -22.70 4.56 -5.71
C LEU A 218 -21.46 4.29 -4.84
N ILE A 219 -20.68 3.28 -5.22
CA ILE A 219 -19.27 3.14 -4.85
C ILE A 219 -18.47 3.17 -6.13
N ILE A 220 -17.51 4.07 -6.25
CA ILE A 220 -16.69 4.25 -7.45
C ILE A 220 -15.24 3.95 -7.13
N PHE A 221 -14.67 2.97 -7.81
CA PHE A 221 -13.27 2.56 -7.67
C PHE A 221 -12.42 3.13 -8.79
N PHE A 222 -11.52 4.06 -8.45
CA PHE A 222 -10.52 4.63 -9.36
C PHE A 222 -9.17 3.95 -9.12
N GLY A 223 -8.58 3.35 -10.13
CA GLY A 223 -7.27 2.72 -10.04
C GLY A 223 -7.15 1.71 -8.88
N ALA A 224 -8.22 0.98 -8.56
CA ALA A 224 -8.31 0.10 -7.41
C ALA A 224 -8.86 -1.28 -7.76
N ASN A 225 -8.30 -2.33 -7.14
CA ASN A 225 -8.77 -3.70 -7.25
C ASN A 225 -8.85 -4.37 -5.86
N PRO A 226 -9.85 -4.05 -5.04
CA PRO A 226 -9.97 -4.59 -3.69
C PRO A 226 -10.16 -6.12 -3.68
N ALA A 227 -10.69 -6.73 -4.73
CA ALA A 227 -10.80 -8.18 -4.83
C ALA A 227 -9.43 -8.90 -4.79
N ASN A 228 -8.37 -8.24 -5.24
CA ASN A 228 -7.00 -8.75 -5.15
C ASN A 228 -6.32 -8.35 -3.85
N ASP A 229 -6.35 -7.05 -3.52
CA ASP A 229 -5.52 -6.49 -2.45
C ASP A 229 -6.18 -6.57 -1.07
N GLN A 230 -7.51 -6.47 -1.02
CA GLN A 230 -8.30 -6.44 0.21
C GLN A 230 -9.56 -7.32 0.07
N PRO A 231 -9.43 -8.65 -0.09
CA PRO A 231 -10.54 -9.52 -0.48
C PRO A 231 -11.77 -9.49 0.44
N VAL A 232 -11.61 -9.13 1.71
CA VAL A 232 -12.75 -9.00 2.64
C VAL A 232 -13.72 -7.90 2.22
N THR A 233 -13.25 -6.84 1.52
CA THR A 233 -14.14 -5.79 1.02
C THR A 233 -15.18 -6.30 0.03
N THR A 234 -14.90 -7.42 -0.67
CA THR A 234 -15.89 -8.03 -1.55
C THR A 234 -17.14 -8.50 -0.80
N LYS A 235 -17.00 -8.87 0.50
CA LYS A 235 -18.15 -9.15 1.35
C LYS A 235 -18.94 -7.88 1.66
N TYR A 236 -18.25 -6.77 1.95
CA TYR A 236 -18.93 -5.49 2.17
C TYR A 236 -19.70 -5.05 0.92
N ILE A 237 -19.08 -5.17 -0.25
CA ILE A 237 -19.76 -4.87 -1.52
C ILE A 237 -20.94 -5.81 -1.75
N HIS A 238 -20.80 -7.10 -1.47
CA HIS A 238 -21.89 -8.07 -1.59
C HIS A 238 -23.12 -7.66 -0.74
N GLU A 239 -22.90 -7.28 0.50
CA GLU A 239 -23.99 -6.80 1.38
C GLU A 239 -24.55 -5.43 0.94
N ALA A 240 -23.68 -4.50 0.52
CA ALA A 240 -24.11 -3.20 0.01
C ALA A 240 -24.99 -3.33 -1.24
N LYS A 241 -24.67 -4.26 -2.15
CA LYS A 241 -25.47 -4.54 -3.36
C LYS A 241 -26.86 -5.09 -3.03
N LYS A 242 -27.03 -5.83 -1.94
CA LYS A 242 -28.37 -6.26 -1.48
C LYS A 242 -29.26 -5.07 -1.09
N LEU A 243 -28.67 -3.94 -0.75
CA LEU A 243 -29.34 -2.68 -0.46
C LEU A 243 -29.53 -1.76 -1.68
N GLY A 244 -29.14 -2.23 -2.87
CA GLY A 244 -29.32 -1.50 -4.12
C GLY A 244 -28.12 -0.67 -4.58
N THR A 245 -27.04 -0.62 -3.82
CA THR A 245 -25.80 0.09 -4.17
C THR A 245 -25.26 -0.35 -5.53
N LYS A 246 -24.93 0.60 -6.39
CA LYS A 246 -24.23 0.34 -7.66
C LYS A 246 -22.73 0.53 -7.49
N VAL A 247 -21.98 -0.22 -8.27
CA VAL A 247 -20.50 -0.20 -8.24
C VAL A 247 -19.97 0.14 -9.62
N ILE A 248 -19.10 1.14 -9.68
CA ILE A 248 -18.41 1.56 -10.89
C ILE A 248 -16.91 1.25 -10.75
N MET A 249 -16.33 0.70 -11.78
CA MET A 249 -14.89 0.47 -11.88
C MET A 249 -14.31 1.36 -12.98
N VAL A 250 -13.33 2.20 -12.62
CA VAL A 250 -12.56 3.07 -13.51
C VAL A 250 -11.12 2.57 -13.53
N ASN A 251 -10.80 1.75 -14.51
CA ASN A 251 -9.49 1.10 -14.68
C ASN A 251 -9.25 0.80 -16.16
N PRO A 252 -8.01 0.83 -16.65
CA PRO A 252 -7.72 0.41 -18.02
C PRO A 252 -8.02 -1.07 -18.26
N TYR A 253 -7.84 -1.93 -17.26
CA TYR A 253 -8.12 -3.35 -17.32
C TYR A 253 -9.43 -3.71 -16.61
N ARG A 254 -10.28 -4.51 -17.27
CA ARG A 254 -11.50 -5.04 -16.65
C ARG A 254 -11.15 -6.18 -15.69
N GLU A 255 -10.85 -5.83 -14.47
CA GLU A 255 -10.40 -6.75 -13.42
C GLU A 255 -11.41 -7.87 -13.15
N PRO A 256 -11.05 -9.15 -13.35
CA PRO A 256 -12.00 -10.27 -13.23
C PRO A 256 -12.66 -10.37 -11.86
N GLY A 257 -11.87 -10.12 -10.79
CA GLY A 257 -12.38 -10.14 -9.41
C GLY A 257 -13.35 -9.01 -9.08
N MET A 258 -13.28 -7.90 -9.86
CA MET A 258 -14.26 -6.81 -9.77
C MET A 258 -15.48 -7.05 -10.65
N VAL A 259 -15.39 -7.89 -11.66
CA VAL A 259 -16.57 -8.32 -12.43
C VAL A 259 -17.38 -9.32 -11.61
N ARG A 260 -16.73 -10.38 -11.13
CA ARG A 260 -17.39 -11.44 -10.35
C ARG A 260 -16.44 -12.04 -9.32
N TYR A 261 -16.94 -12.23 -8.11
CA TYR A 261 -16.19 -12.85 -7.04
C TYR A 261 -17.03 -13.82 -6.21
N TRP A 262 -16.39 -14.80 -5.57
CA TRP A 262 -17.00 -15.78 -4.66
C TRP A 262 -16.55 -15.49 -3.24
N VAL A 263 -17.45 -14.96 -2.42
CA VAL A 263 -17.17 -14.63 -1.02
C VAL A 263 -17.35 -15.89 -0.17
N PRO A 264 -16.28 -16.49 0.37
CA PRO A 264 -16.37 -17.82 1.01
C PRO A 264 -17.17 -17.80 2.32
N SER A 265 -17.30 -16.66 2.95
CA SER A 265 -18.05 -16.48 4.20
C SER A 265 -19.53 -16.07 4.02
N SER A 266 -20.04 -16.04 2.77
CA SER A 266 -21.46 -15.78 2.45
C SER A 266 -21.96 -16.92 1.58
N LEU A 267 -22.90 -17.73 2.10
CA LEU A 267 -23.34 -18.98 1.48
C LEU A 267 -23.82 -18.80 0.03
N ASP A 268 -24.67 -17.80 -0.20
CA ASP A 268 -25.19 -17.44 -1.51
C ASP A 268 -24.06 -17.06 -2.48
N SER A 269 -23.09 -16.25 -2.04
CA SER A 269 -21.95 -15.86 -2.83
C SER A 269 -20.94 -17.02 -3.02
N ALA A 270 -20.71 -17.85 -2.00
CA ALA A 270 -19.85 -19.02 -2.11
C ALA A 270 -20.37 -20.02 -3.14
N LEU A 271 -21.69 -20.18 -3.23
CA LEU A 271 -22.34 -21.08 -4.19
C LEU A 271 -22.40 -20.48 -5.60
N PHE A 272 -22.88 -19.25 -5.74
CA PHE A 272 -23.25 -18.70 -7.04
C PHE A 272 -22.44 -17.48 -7.48
N GLY A 273 -21.49 -17.03 -6.64
CA GLY A 273 -20.71 -15.81 -6.87
C GLY A 273 -21.53 -14.53 -6.73
N THR A 274 -20.80 -13.42 -6.67
CA THR A 274 -21.38 -12.07 -6.60
C THR A 274 -20.87 -11.25 -7.76
N ASP A 275 -21.77 -10.58 -8.47
CA ASP A 275 -21.41 -9.56 -9.44
C ASP A 275 -21.03 -8.30 -8.67
N ILE A 276 -19.76 -7.92 -8.77
CA ILE A 276 -19.20 -6.79 -7.99
C ILE A 276 -19.51 -5.47 -8.68
N ALA A 277 -18.89 -5.19 -9.84
CA ALA A 277 -19.10 -3.96 -10.58
C ALA A 277 -20.32 -4.06 -11.52
N ASP A 278 -21.09 -2.97 -11.60
CA ASP A 278 -22.19 -2.79 -12.54
C ASP A 278 -21.71 -2.11 -13.83
N TYR A 279 -20.68 -1.23 -13.72
CA TYR A 279 -20.14 -0.46 -14.83
C TYR A 279 -18.61 -0.53 -14.85
N TRP A 280 -18.05 -0.48 -16.07
CA TRP A 280 -16.61 -0.39 -16.29
C TRP A 280 -16.29 0.69 -17.32
N PHE A 281 -15.46 1.66 -16.92
CA PHE A 281 -14.95 2.72 -17.77
C PHE A 281 -13.44 2.48 -17.99
N PRO A 282 -13.05 2.06 -19.22
CA PRO A 282 -11.65 1.74 -19.55
C PRO A 282 -10.81 3.00 -19.82
N VAL A 283 -10.64 3.84 -18.80
CA VAL A 283 -9.77 5.02 -18.88
C VAL A 283 -8.34 4.57 -19.17
N SER A 284 -7.70 5.21 -20.14
CA SER A 284 -6.30 4.94 -20.49
C SER A 284 -5.36 5.28 -19.33
N GLN A 285 -4.21 4.59 -19.27
CA GLN A 285 -3.18 4.87 -18.28
C GLN A 285 -2.78 6.34 -18.29
N GLY A 286 -2.87 7.01 -17.13
CA GLY A 286 -2.60 8.44 -16.97
C GLY A 286 -3.71 9.38 -17.45
N GLY A 287 -4.80 8.84 -17.99
CA GLY A 287 -5.94 9.62 -18.52
C GLY A 287 -6.97 10.05 -17.46
N ASP A 288 -6.75 9.72 -16.19
CA ASP A 288 -7.71 9.98 -15.11
C ASP A 288 -8.02 11.46 -14.93
N ILE A 289 -7.03 12.34 -15.07
CA ILE A 289 -7.20 13.80 -14.95
C ILE A 289 -8.13 14.31 -16.04
N ALA A 290 -7.87 13.94 -17.31
CA ALA A 290 -8.69 14.34 -18.45
C ALA A 290 -10.12 13.78 -18.36
N PHE A 291 -10.26 12.50 -17.94
CA PHE A 291 -11.55 11.88 -17.71
C PHE A 291 -12.39 12.66 -16.70
N ILE A 292 -11.80 12.98 -15.53
CA ILE A 292 -12.53 13.68 -14.48
C ILE A 292 -12.83 15.14 -14.87
N TYR A 293 -11.94 15.81 -15.62
CA TYR A 293 -12.28 17.13 -16.20
C TYR A 293 -13.48 17.04 -17.15
N GLY A 294 -13.53 16.03 -18.01
CA GLY A 294 -14.69 15.82 -18.87
C GLY A 294 -15.97 15.62 -18.09
N VAL A 295 -15.92 14.84 -17.00
CA VAL A 295 -17.05 14.65 -16.09
C VAL A 295 -17.46 15.97 -15.43
N LEU A 296 -16.50 16.73 -14.88
CA LEU A 296 -16.77 18.03 -14.26
C LEU A 296 -17.35 19.03 -15.28
N LYS A 297 -16.84 19.07 -16.51
CA LYS A 297 -17.37 19.91 -17.59
C LYS A 297 -18.85 19.61 -17.84
N VAL A 298 -19.24 18.34 -17.95
CA VAL A 298 -20.66 17.95 -18.09
C VAL A 298 -21.49 18.35 -16.88
N LEU A 299 -20.99 18.15 -15.64
CA LEU A 299 -21.69 18.51 -14.42
C LEU A 299 -21.91 20.05 -14.32
N ILE A 300 -20.92 20.83 -14.74
CA ILE A 300 -20.95 22.31 -14.76
C ILE A 300 -21.94 22.80 -15.82
N GLU A 301 -21.80 22.36 -17.06
CA GLU A 301 -22.66 22.76 -18.20
C GLU A 301 -24.14 22.48 -17.94
N ASN A 302 -24.46 21.42 -17.19
CA ASN A 302 -25.85 21.05 -16.87
C ASN A 302 -26.34 21.53 -15.49
N ASN A 303 -25.54 22.32 -14.75
CA ASN A 303 -25.84 22.74 -13.38
C ASN A 303 -26.10 21.58 -12.40
N TRP A 304 -25.35 20.48 -12.51
CA TRP A 304 -25.47 19.29 -11.69
C TRP A 304 -24.54 19.25 -10.47
N CYS A 305 -23.76 20.31 -10.24
CA CYS A 305 -22.93 20.50 -9.06
C CYS A 305 -23.80 20.90 -7.84
N ASP A 306 -23.37 20.56 -6.63
CA ASP A 306 -23.99 21.01 -5.38
C ASP A 306 -23.59 22.44 -5.04
N GLN A 307 -24.31 23.41 -5.64
CA GLN A 307 -24.04 24.83 -5.46
C GLN A 307 -24.16 25.28 -4.01
N THR A 308 -25.03 24.63 -3.23
CA THR A 308 -25.21 24.95 -1.80
C THR A 308 -23.96 24.58 -1.00
N PHE A 309 -23.41 23.39 -1.23
CA PHE A 309 -22.17 22.97 -0.62
C PHE A 309 -20.99 23.84 -1.04
N ILE A 310 -20.83 24.08 -2.36
CA ILE A 310 -19.75 24.86 -2.93
C ILE A 310 -19.71 26.28 -2.32
N THR A 311 -20.85 26.99 -2.34
CA THR A 311 -20.93 28.36 -1.85
C THR A 311 -20.63 28.48 -0.36
N ARG A 312 -21.12 27.51 0.44
CA ARG A 312 -21.00 27.59 1.91
C ARG A 312 -19.66 27.10 2.42
N HIS A 313 -19.10 26.05 1.81
CA HIS A 313 -18.04 25.24 2.41
C HIS A 313 -16.76 25.14 1.60
N ALA A 314 -16.70 25.72 0.40
CA ALA A 314 -15.55 25.57 -0.47
C ALA A 314 -15.07 26.89 -1.08
N VAL A 315 -13.84 26.88 -1.59
CA VAL A 315 -13.19 27.96 -2.36
C VAL A 315 -12.49 27.42 -3.58
N GLY A 316 -12.18 28.25 -4.57
CA GLY A 316 -11.44 27.86 -5.79
C GLY A 316 -12.29 27.18 -6.86
N PHE A 317 -13.62 27.12 -6.73
CA PHE A 317 -14.49 26.48 -7.72
C PHE A 317 -14.57 27.23 -9.04
N GLU A 318 -14.59 28.57 -9.02
CA GLU A 318 -14.70 29.37 -10.22
C GLU A 318 -13.48 29.19 -11.14
N GLU A 319 -12.27 29.17 -10.59
CA GLU A 319 -11.03 28.92 -11.34
C GLU A 319 -11.03 27.52 -11.97
N LEU A 320 -11.52 26.51 -11.22
CA LEU A 320 -11.68 25.16 -11.74
C LEU A 320 -12.71 25.11 -12.87
N ARG A 321 -13.84 25.83 -12.72
CA ARG A 321 -14.91 25.93 -13.71
C ARG A 321 -14.38 26.52 -15.01
N GLU A 322 -13.77 27.71 -14.94
CA GLU A 322 -13.21 28.39 -16.09
C GLU A 322 -12.19 27.52 -16.85
N HIS A 323 -11.34 26.83 -16.10
CA HIS A 323 -10.37 25.91 -16.69
C HIS A 323 -11.05 24.71 -17.37
N ALA A 324 -12.02 24.07 -16.72
CA ALA A 324 -12.75 22.94 -17.28
C ALA A 324 -13.54 23.32 -18.54
N GLU A 325 -14.14 24.52 -18.56
CA GLU A 325 -14.86 25.04 -19.72
C GLU A 325 -13.92 25.33 -20.91
N ALA A 326 -12.69 25.77 -20.63
CA ALA A 326 -11.68 26.07 -21.65
C ALA A 326 -11.11 24.84 -22.35
N LEU A 327 -11.09 23.66 -21.68
CA LEU A 327 -10.59 22.43 -22.28
C LEU A 327 -11.50 21.94 -23.40
N THR A 328 -10.90 21.54 -24.53
CA THR A 328 -11.64 20.98 -25.65
C THR A 328 -12.03 19.53 -25.44
N TRP A 329 -13.12 19.09 -26.04
CA TRP A 329 -13.52 17.69 -26.01
C TRP A 329 -12.48 16.77 -26.69
N GLU A 330 -11.84 17.24 -27.76
CA GLU A 330 -10.80 16.50 -28.45
C GLU A 330 -9.61 16.17 -27.56
N GLU A 331 -9.13 17.14 -26.78
CA GLU A 331 -8.05 16.93 -25.79
C GLU A 331 -8.47 15.95 -24.70
N LEU A 332 -9.68 16.12 -24.16
CA LEU A 332 -10.21 15.27 -23.10
C LEU A 332 -10.40 13.81 -23.56
N GLU A 333 -11.01 13.62 -24.73
CA GLU A 333 -11.23 12.28 -25.31
C GLU A 333 -9.91 11.57 -25.63
N ALA A 334 -8.97 12.30 -26.25
CA ALA A 334 -7.67 11.74 -26.64
C ALA A 334 -6.87 11.25 -25.43
N GLN A 335 -6.86 12.02 -24.33
CA GLN A 335 -6.11 11.66 -23.13
C GLN A 335 -6.83 10.64 -22.26
N ALA A 336 -8.15 10.77 -22.08
CA ALA A 336 -8.93 9.80 -21.32
C ALA A 336 -8.98 8.42 -22.00
N GLY A 337 -8.81 8.40 -23.34
CA GLY A 337 -9.03 7.18 -24.15
C GLY A 337 -10.49 6.77 -24.24
N LEU A 338 -11.41 7.68 -23.96
CA LEU A 338 -12.86 7.51 -23.98
C LEU A 338 -13.52 8.64 -24.73
N ASN A 339 -14.55 8.32 -25.51
CA ASN A 339 -15.31 9.34 -26.22
C ASN A 339 -16.25 10.12 -25.28
N ARG A 340 -16.67 11.29 -25.71
CA ARG A 340 -17.56 12.20 -24.99
C ARG A 340 -18.82 11.49 -24.46
N SER A 341 -19.48 10.67 -25.25
CA SER A 341 -20.70 9.97 -24.81
C SER A 341 -20.45 9.02 -23.60
N SER A 342 -19.25 8.45 -23.49
CA SER A 342 -18.84 7.63 -22.35
C SER A 342 -18.64 8.48 -21.09
N ILE A 343 -18.06 9.66 -21.25
CA ILE A 343 -17.86 10.63 -20.16
C ILE A 343 -19.21 11.17 -19.67
N GLU A 344 -20.11 11.49 -20.62
CA GLU A 344 -21.49 11.91 -20.32
C GLU A 344 -22.28 10.82 -19.58
N GLU A 345 -22.17 9.53 -19.99
CA GLU A 345 -22.80 8.40 -19.25
C GLU A 345 -22.33 8.33 -17.80
N PHE A 346 -21.02 8.52 -17.58
CA PHE A 346 -20.48 8.53 -16.21
C PHE A 346 -20.98 9.74 -15.40
N ALA A 347 -20.98 10.93 -15.99
CA ALA A 347 -21.49 12.15 -15.35
C ALA A 347 -22.96 12.03 -14.99
N GLU A 348 -23.79 11.38 -15.83
CA GLU A 348 -25.20 11.11 -15.55
C GLU A 348 -25.37 10.15 -14.37
N LEU A 349 -24.52 9.11 -14.24
CA LEU A 349 -24.53 8.21 -13.07
C LEU A 349 -24.22 8.98 -11.78
N ILE A 350 -23.22 9.88 -11.82
CA ILE A 350 -22.88 10.78 -10.72
C ILE A 350 -24.05 11.74 -10.40
N HIS A 351 -24.67 12.33 -11.43
CA HIS A 351 -25.79 13.25 -11.25
C HIS A 351 -26.97 12.60 -10.52
N ARG A 352 -27.32 11.38 -10.92
CA ARG A 352 -28.46 10.63 -10.33
C ARG A 352 -28.20 10.15 -8.91
N ALA A 353 -26.94 10.03 -8.51
CA ALA A 353 -26.58 9.59 -7.17
C ALA A 353 -26.71 10.74 -6.17
N LYS A 354 -27.53 10.54 -5.13
CA LYS A 354 -27.59 11.44 -3.99
C LYS A 354 -26.41 11.24 -3.06
N ASN A 355 -25.95 10.00 -2.93
CA ASN A 355 -24.85 9.61 -2.07
C ASN A 355 -23.83 8.78 -2.86
N ALA A 356 -22.55 9.06 -2.64
CA ALA A 356 -21.49 8.23 -3.22
C ALA A 356 -20.26 8.16 -2.31
N VAL A 357 -19.56 7.03 -2.38
CA VAL A 357 -18.21 6.87 -1.82
C VAL A 357 -17.22 6.75 -2.97
N LEU A 358 -16.31 7.71 -3.06
CA LEU A 358 -15.23 7.72 -4.03
C LEU A 358 -14.01 7.02 -3.42
N VAL A 359 -13.64 5.89 -4.01
CA VAL A 359 -12.55 5.02 -3.54
C VAL A 359 -11.42 5.03 -4.55
N TRP A 360 -10.19 5.25 -4.11
CA TRP A 360 -9.02 5.17 -5.01
C TRP A 360 -7.85 4.44 -4.37
N SER A 361 -6.95 3.92 -5.19
CA SER A 361 -5.78 3.19 -4.74
C SER A 361 -4.54 3.52 -5.59
N MET A 362 -3.58 2.61 -5.58
CA MET A 362 -2.24 2.81 -6.17
C MET A 362 -2.26 3.00 -7.69
N GLY A 363 -3.32 2.61 -8.40
CA GLY A 363 -3.47 2.93 -9.82
C GLY A 363 -3.47 4.43 -10.13
N LEU A 364 -3.90 5.26 -9.16
CA LEU A 364 -3.77 6.72 -9.24
C LEU A 364 -2.47 7.22 -8.62
N THR A 365 -2.13 6.73 -7.41
CA THR A 365 -1.07 7.34 -6.60
C THR A 365 0.34 6.97 -7.03
N GLN A 366 0.54 5.83 -7.69
CA GLN A 366 1.85 5.38 -8.18
C GLN A 366 2.11 5.86 -9.61
N HIS A 367 1.93 7.15 -9.83
CA HIS A 367 2.09 7.85 -11.09
C HIS A 367 2.79 9.19 -10.85
N ILE A 368 3.55 9.69 -11.83
CA ILE A 368 4.19 11.03 -11.75
C ILE A 368 3.20 12.15 -11.45
N TYR A 369 1.95 12.00 -11.85
CA TYR A 369 0.85 12.94 -11.58
C TYR A 369 -0.08 12.44 -10.46
N GLY A 370 0.42 11.60 -9.55
CA GLY A 370 -0.40 10.91 -8.55
C GLY A 370 -1.18 11.86 -7.64
N ALA A 371 -0.55 12.93 -7.15
CA ALA A 371 -1.20 13.92 -6.30
C ALA A 371 -2.27 14.70 -7.08
N ASP A 372 -2.03 15.05 -8.32
CA ASP A 372 -2.96 15.77 -9.17
C ASP A 372 -4.16 14.91 -9.58
N ALA A 373 -3.94 13.61 -9.88
CA ALA A 373 -5.02 12.67 -10.13
C ALA A 373 -5.93 12.50 -8.91
N VAL A 374 -5.35 12.40 -7.71
CA VAL A 374 -6.13 12.36 -6.46
C VAL A 374 -6.87 13.67 -6.24
N GLN A 375 -6.24 14.83 -6.49
CA GLN A 375 -6.90 16.13 -6.39
C GLN A 375 -8.14 16.20 -7.29
N MET A 376 -8.08 15.65 -8.50
CA MET A 376 -9.25 15.61 -9.39
C MET A 376 -10.38 14.73 -8.83
N VAL A 377 -10.09 13.59 -8.19
CA VAL A 377 -11.11 12.81 -7.47
C VAL A 377 -11.71 13.61 -6.32
N LEU A 378 -10.88 14.37 -5.58
CA LEU A 378 -11.36 15.28 -4.52
C LEU A 378 -12.24 16.38 -5.09
N ASN A 379 -11.83 17.03 -6.19
CA ASN A 379 -12.63 18.05 -6.89
C ASN A 379 -14.01 17.49 -7.27
N LEU A 380 -14.07 16.27 -7.84
CA LEU A 380 -15.35 15.63 -8.19
C LEU A 380 -16.21 15.38 -6.93
N GLY A 381 -15.62 14.88 -5.86
CA GLY A 381 -16.31 14.64 -4.61
C GLY A 381 -16.83 15.92 -3.95
N LEU A 382 -16.04 16.99 -3.98
CA LEU A 382 -16.41 18.31 -3.46
C LEU A 382 -17.51 18.98 -4.33
N ALA A 383 -17.43 18.87 -5.66
CA ALA A 383 -18.45 19.39 -6.57
C ALA A 383 -19.84 18.80 -6.33
N LYS A 384 -19.90 17.60 -5.72
CA LYS A 384 -21.14 16.89 -5.38
C LYS A 384 -21.43 16.86 -3.88
N GLY A 385 -20.60 17.47 -3.02
CA GLY A 385 -20.79 17.44 -1.57
C GLY A 385 -20.73 16.02 -0.97
N TYR A 386 -19.93 15.10 -1.55
CA TYR A 386 -19.80 13.71 -1.09
C TYR A 386 -18.83 13.56 0.08
N VAL A 387 -18.87 14.44 1.04
CA VAL A 387 -17.96 14.47 2.19
C VAL A 387 -18.68 14.89 3.47
N GLY A 388 -18.25 14.38 4.61
CA GLY A 388 -18.68 14.80 5.95
C GLY A 388 -20.12 14.44 6.34
N ARG A 389 -20.73 13.47 5.68
CA ARG A 389 -22.10 13.00 5.96
C ARG A 389 -22.30 11.52 5.67
N ASP A 390 -23.36 10.95 6.22
CA ASP A 390 -23.71 9.53 6.07
C ASP A 390 -23.75 9.11 4.60
N LYS A 391 -23.29 7.89 4.35
CA LYS A 391 -23.29 7.23 3.03
C LYS A 391 -22.47 7.95 1.96
N CYS A 392 -21.60 8.87 2.36
CA CYS A 392 -20.72 9.61 1.49
C CYS A 392 -19.28 9.56 2.01
N GLY A 393 -18.32 9.63 1.10
CA GLY A 393 -16.93 9.71 1.54
C GLY A 393 -15.90 9.75 0.44
N LEU A 394 -14.73 10.22 0.86
CA LEU A 394 -13.48 10.27 0.10
C LEU A 394 -12.53 9.26 0.75
N MET A 395 -12.25 8.14 0.05
CA MET A 395 -11.63 6.97 0.65
C MET A 395 -10.37 6.53 -0.12
N PRO A 396 -9.17 7.00 0.27
CA PRO A 396 -7.94 6.35 -0.14
C PRO A 396 -7.87 4.95 0.50
N ILE A 397 -8.16 3.91 -0.29
CA ILE A 397 -8.18 2.55 0.24
C ILE A 397 -6.76 2.02 0.38
N ARG A 398 -6.23 2.08 1.60
CA ARG A 398 -4.84 1.72 1.93
C ARG A 398 -4.63 0.21 1.79
N GLY A 399 -3.45 -0.19 1.29
CA GLY A 399 -3.15 -1.60 1.04
C GLY A 399 -2.68 -2.36 2.29
N HIS A 400 -1.56 -1.95 2.89
CA HIS A 400 -0.91 -2.68 3.96
C HIS A 400 -1.53 -2.42 5.33
N SER A 401 -1.50 -3.45 6.21
CA SER A 401 -1.90 -3.30 7.61
C SER A 401 -1.07 -2.23 8.31
N SER A 402 -1.72 -1.38 9.11
CA SER A 402 -1.11 -0.27 9.86
C SER A 402 -0.37 0.79 9.05
N VAL A 403 -0.45 0.78 7.72
CA VAL A 403 0.25 1.78 6.88
C VAL A 403 -0.22 3.22 7.17
N GLN A 404 -1.45 3.41 7.61
CA GLN A 404 -1.98 4.70 8.03
C GLN A 404 -1.25 5.21 9.27
N GLY A 405 -1.03 4.33 10.26
CA GLY A 405 -0.34 4.68 11.51
C GLY A 405 1.12 5.09 11.32
N GLY A 406 1.81 4.59 10.28
CA GLY A 406 3.21 4.91 10.04
C GLY A 406 3.50 6.41 9.94
N ALA A 407 2.71 7.15 9.15
CA ALA A 407 2.83 8.60 9.05
C ALA A 407 2.31 9.32 10.31
N GLU A 408 1.24 8.81 10.92
CA GLU A 408 0.63 9.38 12.12
C GLU A 408 1.52 9.25 13.36
N MET A 409 2.25 8.15 13.47
CA MET A 409 3.28 7.96 14.50
C MET A 409 4.56 8.78 14.23
N GLY A 410 4.69 9.42 13.08
CA GLY A 410 5.83 10.24 12.72
C GLY A 410 7.05 9.47 12.23
N ALA A 411 6.91 8.19 11.85
CA ALA A 411 7.95 7.45 11.12
C ALA A 411 8.00 7.93 9.66
N TYR A 412 8.23 9.20 9.48
CA TYR A 412 8.18 9.92 8.21
C TYR A 412 9.21 11.05 8.23
N SER A 413 9.99 11.18 7.17
CA SER A 413 11.11 12.12 7.09
C SER A 413 10.70 13.59 7.01
N THR A 414 9.42 13.87 6.74
CA THR A 414 8.89 15.21 6.50
C THR A 414 7.88 15.66 7.56
N VAL A 415 7.50 14.78 8.52
CA VAL A 415 6.57 15.12 9.60
C VAL A 415 6.99 14.50 10.93
N PHE A 416 6.61 15.16 12.02
CA PHE A 416 6.65 14.64 13.39
C PHE A 416 5.38 13.84 13.73
N PRO A 417 5.33 13.15 14.88
CA PRO A 417 4.11 12.48 15.36
C PRO A 417 2.89 13.40 15.31
N GLY A 418 1.74 12.84 14.95
CA GLY A 418 0.52 13.59 14.70
C GLY A 418 0.48 14.29 13.34
N GLY A 419 1.40 13.94 12.42
CA GLY A 419 1.47 14.53 11.09
C GLY A 419 1.87 16.01 11.06
N LYS A 420 2.49 16.50 12.13
CA LYS A 420 2.95 17.90 12.25
C LYS A 420 4.16 18.13 11.35
N PRO A 421 4.19 19.20 10.52
CA PRO A 421 5.35 19.49 9.67
C PRO A 421 6.64 19.64 10.48
N ILE A 422 7.77 19.24 9.89
CA ILE A 422 9.09 19.52 10.48
C ILE A 422 9.39 21.00 10.30
N THR A 423 9.36 21.71 11.42
CA THR A 423 9.72 23.13 11.55
C THR A 423 10.45 23.33 12.87
N SER A 424 11.24 24.40 13.00
CA SER A 424 11.93 24.71 14.27
C SER A 424 10.97 24.89 15.44
N GLU A 425 9.75 25.39 15.20
CA GLU A 425 8.73 25.51 16.24
C GLU A 425 8.24 24.14 16.73
N ASN A 426 7.86 23.27 15.79
CA ASN A 426 7.36 21.92 16.12
C ASN A 426 8.48 21.04 16.70
N ALA A 427 9.73 21.22 16.25
CA ALA A 427 10.90 20.54 16.83
C ALA A 427 11.07 20.91 18.31
N ARG A 428 11.04 22.21 18.65
CA ARG A 428 11.10 22.65 20.05
C ARG A 428 9.96 22.13 20.92
N LYS A 429 8.73 22.06 20.35
CA LYS A 429 7.58 21.48 21.07
C LYS A 429 7.79 20.00 21.36
N LEU A 430 8.33 19.24 20.41
CA LEU A 430 8.62 17.82 20.56
C LEU A 430 9.83 17.59 21.50
N GLU A 431 10.87 18.42 21.40
CA GLU A 431 12.03 18.41 22.30
C GLU A 431 11.60 18.59 23.77
N ALA A 432 10.71 19.55 24.03
CA ALA A 432 10.19 19.78 25.40
C ALA A 432 9.43 18.53 25.93
N GLN A 433 8.88 17.71 25.06
CA GLN A 433 8.16 16.50 25.46
C GLN A 433 9.06 15.27 25.62
N TYR A 434 10.09 15.16 24.78
CA TYR A 434 11.01 14.01 24.81
C TYR A 434 12.21 14.23 25.73
N GLY A 435 12.58 15.48 26.03
CA GLY A 435 13.71 15.84 26.88
C GLY A 435 15.07 15.71 26.18
N PHE A 436 15.11 15.63 24.86
CA PHE A 436 16.35 15.62 24.07
C PHE A 436 16.21 16.43 22.78
N PRO A 437 17.34 16.94 22.22
CA PRO A 437 17.33 17.77 21.01
C PRO A 437 16.70 17.06 19.83
N ILE A 438 15.85 17.78 19.09
CA ILE A 438 15.15 17.28 17.91
C ILE A 438 15.62 18.04 16.67
N PRO A 439 16.08 17.34 15.60
CA PRO A 439 16.44 17.99 14.34
C PRO A 439 15.23 18.71 13.71
N ASP A 440 15.43 19.90 13.18
CA ASP A 440 14.37 20.77 12.62
C ASP A 440 14.37 20.88 11.09
N ALA A 441 15.24 20.13 10.41
CA ALA A 441 15.26 19.97 8.95
C ALA A 441 14.68 18.61 8.55
N SER A 442 13.95 18.56 7.44
CA SER A 442 13.45 17.30 6.86
C SER A 442 14.59 16.34 6.55
N GLY A 443 14.33 15.05 6.74
CA GLY A 443 15.24 13.98 6.36
C GLY A 443 14.98 13.47 4.93
N PHE A 444 15.77 12.48 4.53
CA PHE A 444 15.59 11.78 3.25
C PHE A 444 14.29 10.98 3.23
N THR A 445 13.53 11.12 2.16
CA THR A 445 12.42 10.21 1.83
C THR A 445 12.96 8.82 1.45
N THR A 446 12.11 7.82 1.37
CA THR A 446 12.52 6.45 1.05
C THR A 446 13.29 6.35 -0.28
N THR A 447 12.90 7.08 -1.32
CA THR A 447 13.61 7.13 -2.59
C THR A 447 14.94 7.85 -2.47
N GLU A 448 14.98 9.00 -1.80
CA GLU A 448 16.19 9.76 -1.54
C GLU A 448 17.19 8.99 -0.67
N MET A 449 16.73 8.13 0.27
CA MET A 449 17.64 7.25 1.02
C MET A 449 18.43 6.32 0.09
N VAL A 450 17.78 5.76 -0.94
CA VAL A 450 18.46 4.89 -1.90
C VAL A 450 19.42 5.69 -2.81
N GLU A 451 19.05 6.90 -3.17
CA GLU A 451 19.94 7.81 -3.91
C GLU A 451 21.14 8.20 -3.04
N ALA A 452 20.93 8.50 -1.76
CA ALA A 452 22.01 8.77 -0.80
C ALA A 452 22.91 7.55 -0.55
N CYS A 453 22.38 6.33 -0.65
CA CYS A 453 23.22 5.12 -0.71
C CYS A 453 24.11 5.12 -1.96
N ALA A 454 23.56 5.45 -3.12
CA ALA A 454 24.30 5.46 -4.39
C ALA A 454 25.40 6.53 -4.41
N SER A 455 25.11 7.74 -3.91
CA SER A 455 26.09 8.84 -3.83
C SER A 455 27.15 8.67 -2.73
N GLY A 456 26.96 7.70 -1.81
CA GLY A 456 27.84 7.50 -0.66
C GLY A 456 27.62 8.50 0.47
N GLU A 457 26.47 9.13 0.51
CA GLU A 457 26.04 10.02 1.62
C GLU A 457 25.61 9.27 2.86
N LEU A 458 25.29 7.97 2.77
CA LEU A 458 24.94 7.14 3.92
C LEU A 458 26.06 6.22 4.33
N ASP A 459 26.38 6.20 5.62
CA ASP A 459 27.31 5.29 6.27
C ASP A 459 26.60 4.11 6.94
N LEU A 460 25.35 4.31 7.34
CA LEU A 460 24.50 3.29 7.92
C LEU A 460 23.08 3.36 7.33
N PHE A 461 22.62 2.22 6.83
CA PHE A 461 21.25 2.04 6.38
C PHE A 461 20.60 0.91 7.19
N TYR A 462 19.65 1.29 8.06
CA TYR A 462 18.90 0.40 8.90
C TYR A 462 17.52 0.13 8.29
N CYS A 463 17.28 -1.12 7.92
CA CYS A 463 16.02 -1.58 7.33
C CYS A 463 15.26 -2.44 8.33
N LEU A 464 14.14 -1.94 8.85
CA LEU A 464 13.18 -2.74 9.58
C LEU A 464 12.19 -3.32 8.55
N GLY A 465 12.45 -4.56 8.14
CA GLY A 465 11.74 -5.22 7.06
C GLY A 465 11.94 -4.55 5.69
N GLY A 466 11.12 -4.97 4.73
CA GLY A 466 11.14 -4.45 3.37
C GLY A 466 12.16 -5.11 2.46
N ASN A 467 11.96 -4.93 1.15
CA ASN A 467 12.86 -5.43 0.11
C ASN A 467 12.91 -4.42 -1.04
N PHE A 468 13.88 -3.50 -1.01
CA PHE A 468 14.04 -2.44 -2.01
C PHE A 468 14.29 -2.98 -3.40
N LEU A 469 15.03 -4.12 -3.49
CA LEU A 469 15.34 -4.78 -4.76
C LEU A 469 14.07 -5.21 -5.50
N ARG A 470 12.98 -5.47 -4.76
CA ARG A 470 11.71 -5.90 -5.32
C ARG A 470 10.64 -4.80 -5.32
N THR A 471 10.81 -3.77 -4.53
CA THR A 471 9.80 -2.72 -4.40
C THR A 471 10.07 -1.47 -5.23
N LEU A 472 11.33 -1.14 -5.50
CA LEU A 472 11.69 0.06 -6.24
C LEU A 472 11.91 -0.20 -7.73
N PRO A 473 11.75 0.84 -8.58
CA PRO A 473 12.13 0.82 -9.98
C PRO A 473 13.62 0.51 -10.19
N ASP A 474 13.96 0.03 -11.39
CA ASP A 474 15.34 -0.27 -11.81
C ASP A 474 16.15 -1.07 -10.77
N PRO A 475 15.88 -2.37 -10.61
CA PRO A 475 16.56 -3.21 -9.62
C PRO A 475 18.09 -3.20 -9.72
N LYS A 476 18.66 -2.98 -10.90
CA LYS A 476 20.12 -2.90 -11.09
C LYS A 476 20.72 -1.68 -10.37
N SER A 477 20.08 -0.53 -10.50
CA SER A 477 20.48 0.68 -9.79
C SER A 477 20.33 0.51 -8.27
N VAL A 478 19.26 -0.17 -7.81
CA VAL A 478 19.06 -0.45 -6.38
C VAL A 478 20.17 -1.34 -5.82
N VAL A 479 20.57 -2.39 -6.54
CA VAL A 479 21.70 -3.24 -6.14
C VAL A 479 22.98 -2.42 -5.99
N ALA A 480 23.30 -1.59 -6.97
CA ALA A 480 24.50 -0.76 -6.96
C ALA A 480 24.50 0.23 -5.79
N ALA A 481 23.35 0.86 -5.51
CA ALA A 481 23.17 1.78 -4.41
C ALA A 481 23.39 1.11 -3.04
N ILE A 482 22.67 0.02 -2.78
CA ILE A 482 22.76 -0.71 -1.50
C ILE A 482 24.15 -1.31 -1.28
N ALA A 483 24.82 -1.78 -2.33
CA ALA A 483 26.18 -2.31 -2.25
C ALA A 483 27.22 -1.27 -1.78
N ASN A 484 26.94 0.02 -1.94
CA ASN A 484 27.86 1.11 -1.60
C ASN A 484 27.87 1.48 -0.10
N VAL A 485 26.87 1.01 0.69
CA VAL A 485 26.71 1.39 2.10
C VAL A 485 27.69 0.65 3.02
N PRO A 486 28.47 1.37 3.87
CA PRO A 486 29.45 0.76 4.77
C PRO A 486 28.88 -0.16 5.87
N LEU A 487 27.65 0.10 6.36
CA LEU A 487 26.96 -0.79 7.28
C LEU A 487 25.48 -0.89 6.91
N ARG A 488 25.03 -2.10 6.62
CA ARG A 488 23.61 -2.43 6.41
C ARG A 488 23.09 -3.28 7.55
N VAL A 489 21.97 -2.88 8.12
CA VAL A 489 21.29 -3.64 9.15
C VAL A 489 19.91 -4.04 8.63
N HIS A 490 19.59 -5.32 8.70
CA HIS A 490 18.28 -5.87 8.35
C HIS A 490 17.67 -6.47 9.61
N GLN A 491 16.74 -5.75 10.22
CA GLN A 491 15.87 -6.26 11.27
C GLN A 491 14.64 -6.87 10.59
N ASP A 492 14.55 -8.17 10.55
CA ASP A 492 13.50 -8.86 9.78
C ASP A 492 13.11 -10.21 10.42
N ILE A 493 12.00 -10.76 9.97
CA ILE A 493 11.51 -12.07 10.39
C ILE A 493 11.94 -13.19 9.44
N ILE A 494 12.25 -12.89 8.17
CA ILE A 494 12.59 -13.85 7.11
C ILE A 494 13.76 -13.33 6.26
N LEU A 495 14.36 -14.24 5.50
CA LEU A 495 15.38 -13.88 4.51
C LEU A 495 14.76 -13.25 3.26
N THR A 496 15.47 -12.27 2.71
CA THR A 496 15.18 -11.65 1.42
C THR A 496 16.46 -11.56 0.59
N ASP A 497 16.33 -11.55 -0.74
CA ASP A 497 17.46 -11.52 -1.65
C ASP A 497 18.35 -10.27 -1.53
N GLN A 498 17.81 -9.13 -1.07
CA GLN A 498 18.60 -7.94 -0.81
C GLN A 498 19.67 -8.11 0.29
N MET A 499 19.47 -9.04 1.23
CA MET A 499 20.41 -9.31 2.32
C MET A 499 21.74 -9.93 1.79
N PHE A 500 21.67 -10.53 0.59
CA PHE A 500 22.83 -11.21 -0.04
C PHE A 500 23.60 -10.33 -1.04
N ILE A 501 23.15 -9.08 -1.25
CA ILE A 501 23.88 -8.12 -2.09
C ILE A 501 25.31 -7.97 -1.54
N GLU A 502 26.30 -8.23 -2.38
CA GLU A 502 27.70 -7.97 -2.05
C GLU A 502 27.98 -6.48 -2.08
N GLY A 503 28.81 -6.02 -1.18
CA GLY A 503 29.11 -4.60 -1.05
C GLY A 503 30.36 -4.33 -0.26
N LYS A 504 30.63 -3.05 -0.06
CA LYS A 504 31.85 -2.56 0.59
C LYS A 504 31.83 -2.72 2.12
N GLY A 505 30.68 -3.00 2.70
CA GLY A 505 30.49 -2.92 4.12
C GLY A 505 29.87 -4.17 4.74
N ASP A 506 29.73 -4.11 6.05
CA ASP A 506 29.13 -5.17 6.86
C ASP A 506 27.64 -5.29 6.62
N VAL A 507 27.14 -6.51 6.77
CA VAL A 507 25.71 -6.81 6.78
C VAL A 507 25.37 -7.51 8.10
N ILE A 508 24.45 -6.93 8.86
CA ILE A 508 23.95 -7.50 10.10
C ILE A 508 22.48 -7.87 9.94
N LEU A 509 22.13 -9.10 10.28
CA LEU A 509 20.72 -9.56 10.37
C LEU A 509 20.33 -9.59 11.85
N LEU A 510 19.21 -8.96 12.20
CA LEU A 510 18.66 -8.94 13.54
C LEU A 510 17.30 -9.65 13.54
N PRO A 511 17.15 -10.75 14.31
CA PRO A 511 15.91 -11.52 14.33
C PRO A 511 14.80 -10.78 15.08
N ALA A 512 13.68 -10.57 14.41
CA ALA A 512 12.52 -9.88 14.95
C ALA A 512 11.36 -10.84 15.27
N LYS A 513 10.59 -10.54 16.32
CA LYS A 513 9.29 -11.10 16.59
C LYS A 513 8.27 -10.60 15.55
N THR A 514 7.30 -11.43 15.17
CA THR A 514 6.15 -11.00 14.37
C THR A 514 5.25 -10.08 15.19
N ARG A 515 4.31 -9.38 14.52
CA ARG A 515 3.38 -8.48 15.23
C ARG A 515 2.57 -9.18 16.33
N TYR A 516 2.29 -10.47 16.18
CA TYR A 516 1.52 -11.23 17.18
C TYR A 516 2.34 -11.62 18.40
N GLU A 517 3.66 -11.64 18.25
CA GLU A 517 4.62 -11.99 19.29
C GLU A 517 5.20 -10.77 20.02
N GLN A 518 4.77 -9.52 19.64
CA GLN A 518 5.29 -8.31 20.26
C GLN A 518 4.97 -8.27 21.75
N ASP A 519 5.98 -7.93 22.56
CA ASP A 519 5.84 -7.82 24.01
C ASP A 519 4.75 -6.78 24.34
N ASP A 520 3.84 -7.10 25.24
CA ASP A 520 2.66 -6.29 25.61
C ASP A 520 1.64 -6.05 24.48
N GLY A 521 1.71 -6.84 23.40
CA GLY A 521 0.86 -6.68 22.23
C GLY A 521 1.18 -5.45 21.38
N GLY A 522 0.26 -5.04 20.54
CA GLY A 522 0.44 -3.88 19.67
C GLY A 522 -0.84 -3.43 18.99
N THR A 523 -0.82 -2.20 18.49
CA THR A 523 -1.95 -1.59 17.81
C THR A 523 -1.69 -1.41 16.32
N GLU A 524 -2.77 -1.34 15.53
CA GLU A 524 -2.70 -0.94 14.13
C GLU A 524 -3.77 0.09 13.81
N THR A 525 -3.51 0.90 12.79
CA THR A 525 -4.47 1.86 12.26
C THR A 525 -4.94 1.41 10.88
N THR A 526 -6.25 1.20 10.77
CA THR A 526 -6.90 0.75 9.52
C THR A 526 -7.15 1.90 8.54
N THR A 527 -7.55 1.56 7.30
CA THR A 527 -7.96 2.54 6.27
C THR A 527 -8.99 3.53 6.80
N GLU A 528 -9.97 3.07 7.57
CA GLU A 528 -11.06 3.90 8.09
C GLU A 528 -10.76 4.54 9.46
N ARG A 529 -9.48 4.70 9.80
CA ARG A 529 -9.04 5.38 11.04
C ARG A 529 -9.38 4.64 12.33
N ARG A 530 -9.67 3.35 12.24
CA ARG A 530 -9.85 2.52 13.41
C ARG A 530 -8.50 2.09 13.94
N VAL A 531 -8.23 2.40 15.20
CA VAL A 531 -7.07 1.91 15.95
C VAL A 531 -7.50 0.66 16.69
N ALA A 532 -6.92 -0.49 16.36
CA ALA A 532 -7.31 -1.79 16.88
C ALA A 532 -6.14 -2.49 17.58
N PHE A 533 -6.41 -3.19 18.68
CA PHE A 533 -5.41 -3.84 19.51
C PHE A 533 -5.33 -5.34 19.27
N THR A 534 -4.09 -5.84 19.18
CA THR A 534 -3.73 -7.25 19.21
C THR A 534 -3.01 -7.54 20.51
N PRO A 535 -3.50 -8.43 21.40
CA PRO A 535 -2.75 -8.86 22.57
C PRO A 535 -1.52 -9.66 22.17
N GLU A 536 -0.52 -9.72 23.02
CA GLU A 536 0.61 -10.62 22.85
C GLU A 536 0.13 -12.08 22.75
N ILE A 537 0.59 -12.79 21.72
CA ILE A 537 0.40 -14.22 21.55
C ILE A 537 1.80 -14.87 21.70
N PRO A 538 2.17 -15.27 22.92
CA PRO A 538 3.55 -15.62 23.23
C PRO A 538 4.09 -16.75 22.37
N ARG A 539 5.24 -16.51 21.74
CA ARG A 539 6.06 -17.49 21.04
C ARG A 539 7.49 -16.98 20.96
N GLN A 540 8.45 -17.90 21.15
CA GLN A 540 9.85 -17.60 20.98
C GLN A 540 10.43 -18.38 19.79
N VAL A 541 11.06 -17.68 18.86
CA VAL A 541 11.75 -18.25 17.71
C VAL A 541 13.23 -17.87 17.82
N GLY A 542 14.07 -18.83 18.18
CA GLY A 542 15.48 -18.54 18.47
C GLY A 542 15.64 -17.44 19.54
N GLU A 543 16.43 -16.43 19.24
CA GLU A 543 16.68 -15.26 20.08
C GLU A 543 15.93 -14.00 19.60
N ALA A 544 14.87 -14.14 18.78
CA ALA A 544 14.11 -13.03 18.27
C ALA A 544 13.56 -12.15 19.40
N ARG A 545 13.61 -10.82 19.21
CA ARG A 545 13.13 -9.80 20.16
C ARG A 545 12.00 -8.99 19.54
N ALA A 546 11.18 -8.36 20.40
CA ALA A 546 10.18 -7.41 19.94
C ALA A 546 10.84 -6.29 19.11
N GLU A 547 10.24 -5.91 17.99
CA GLU A 547 10.83 -4.97 17.03
C GLU A 547 11.16 -3.62 17.68
N TRP A 548 10.22 -3.06 18.47
CA TRP A 548 10.43 -1.80 19.18
C TRP A 548 11.53 -1.89 20.23
N LYS A 549 11.69 -3.06 20.87
CA LYS A 549 12.69 -3.32 21.90
C LYS A 549 14.09 -3.36 21.31
N ILE A 550 14.27 -3.97 20.12
CA ILE A 550 15.54 -3.96 19.39
C ILE A 550 16.02 -2.53 19.15
N LEU A 551 15.13 -1.66 18.69
CA LEU A 551 15.44 -0.26 18.40
C LEU A 551 15.82 0.50 19.69
N ARG A 552 15.04 0.31 20.76
CA ARG A 552 15.30 0.95 22.05
C ARG A 552 16.62 0.51 22.67
N GLU A 553 16.92 -0.78 22.63
CA GLU A 553 18.18 -1.35 23.16
C GLU A 553 19.39 -0.87 22.34
N LEU A 554 19.26 -0.76 21.02
CA LEU A 554 20.28 -0.16 20.16
C LEU A 554 20.56 1.30 20.54
N ALA A 555 19.54 2.10 20.74
CA ALA A 555 19.70 3.50 21.17
C ALA A 555 20.36 3.59 22.56
N ALA A 556 19.98 2.73 23.50
CA ALA A 556 20.59 2.62 24.81
C ALA A 556 22.07 2.20 24.75
N ALA A 557 22.42 1.23 23.88
CA ALA A 557 23.81 0.83 23.65
C ALA A 557 24.66 1.94 22.97
N THR A 558 24.01 2.80 22.18
CA THR A 558 24.69 3.91 21.50
C THR A 558 25.00 5.05 22.46
N HIS A 559 24.05 5.43 23.33
CA HIS A 559 24.15 6.51 24.31
C HIS A 559 23.66 6.07 25.69
N PRO A 560 24.44 5.24 26.41
CA PRO A 560 24.04 4.71 27.72
C PRO A 560 23.70 5.81 28.74
N GLU A 561 24.42 6.94 28.70
CA GLU A 561 24.25 8.10 29.58
C GLU A 561 22.90 8.81 29.40
N ARG A 562 22.28 8.66 28.25
CA ARG A 562 21.01 9.31 27.86
C ARG A 562 19.83 8.36 27.85
N THR A 563 20.01 7.08 28.18
CA THR A 563 18.97 6.02 28.08
C THR A 563 17.69 6.39 28.85
N HIS A 564 17.81 7.11 29.96
CA HIS A 564 16.67 7.54 30.78
C HIS A 564 15.69 8.45 30.01
N LEU A 565 16.15 9.15 28.96
CA LEU A 565 15.32 10.04 28.13
C LEU A 565 14.46 9.29 27.13
N LEU A 566 14.80 8.01 26.83
CA LEU A 566 14.01 7.21 25.88
C LEU A 566 12.63 6.84 26.44
N GLY A 567 12.50 6.61 27.74
CA GLY A 567 11.25 6.10 28.33
C GLY A 567 10.79 4.81 27.65
N CYS A 568 9.49 4.57 27.61
CA CYS A 568 8.86 3.46 26.87
C CYS A 568 9.52 2.09 27.14
N ASN A 569 9.61 1.71 28.42
CA ASN A 569 10.20 0.43 28.82
C ASN A 569 9.27 -0.76 28.50
N THR A 570 7.99 -0.48 28.34
CA THR A 570 6.93 -1.43 28.01
C THR A 570 6.08 -0.88 26.87
N GLY A 571 5.35 -1.79 26.21
CA GLY A 571 4.35 -1.40 25.19
C GLY A 571 3.22 -0.58 25.81
N TRP A 572 2.92 -0.76 27.10
CA TRP A 572 1.91 0.01 27.84
C TRP A 572 2.34 1.46 28.04
N GLU A 573 3.56 1.71 28.56
CA GLU A 573 4.12 3.06 28.68
C GLU A 573 4.18 3.76 27.32
N MET A 574 4.48 3.03 26.26
CA MET A 574 4.54 3.59 24.93
C MET A 574 3.17 4.06 24.43
N ARG A 575 2.09 3.29 24.67
CA ARG A 575 0.73 3.72 24.33
C ARG A 575 0.26 4.93 25.14
N GLU A 576 0.67 5.04 26.41
CA GLU A 576 0.43 6.25 27.21
C GLU A 576 1.15 7.48 26.61
N GLU A 577 2.39 7.29 26.16
CA GLU A 577 3.14 8.36 25.51
C GLU A 577 2.53 8.72 24.14
N ILE A 578 2.12 7.73 23.34
CA ILE A 578 1.43 7.97 22.06
C ILE A 578 0.17 8.81 22.26
N ALA A 579 -0.68 8.48 23.23
CA ALA A 579 -1.89 9.25 23.53
C ALA A 579 -1.58 10.71 23.85
N ARG A 580 -0.51 10.97 24.62
CA ARG A 580 -0.06 12.31 24.98
C ARG A 580 0.54 13.10 23.81
N ILE A 581 1.33 12.44 22.95
CA ILE A 581 2.06 13.08 21.84
C ILE A 581 1.18 13.27 20.61
N VAL A 582 0.26 12.35 20.37
CA VAL A 582 -0.67 12.31 19.22
C VAL A 582 -2.10 12.38 19.75
N PRO A 583 -2.64 13.58 20.02
CA PRO A 583 -3.91 13.74 20.76
C PRO A 583 -5.13 13.01 20.14
N PHE A 584 -5.17 12.84 18.83
CA PHE A 584 -6.27 12.09 18.19
C PHE A 584 -6.15 10.57 18.37
N TYR A 585 -5.06 10.09 19.01
CA TYR A 585 -4.91 8.71 19.48
C TYR A 585 -5.31 8.51 20.94
N GLU A 586 -5.86 9.57 21.59
CA GLU A 586 -6.40 9.43 22.94
C GLU A 586 -7.39 8.25 23.00
N GLY A 587 -7.20 7.36 23.97
CA GLY A 587 -7.90 6.09 24.09
C GLY A 587 -7.03 4.87 23.77
N VAL A 588 -5.91 5.03 23.05
CA VAL A 588 -5.02 3.90 22.70
C VAL A 588 -4.43 3.21 23.93
N GLN A 589 -4.17 3.99 24.99
CA GLN A 589 -3.67 3.51 26.28
C GLN A 589 -4.67 2.63 27.05
N HIS A 590 -5.93 2.59 26.64
CA HIS A 590 -7.00 1.83 27.31
C HIS A 590 -7.32 0.50 26.61
N LEU A 591 -6.79 0.26 25.43
CA LEU A 591 -7.03 -0.98 24.68
C LEU A 591 -6.29 -2.16 25.36
N ARG A 592 -7.00 -3.26 25.64
CA ARG A 592 -6.49 -4.41 26.41
C ARG A 592 -6.75 -5.77 25.78
N GLU A 593 -7.88 -5.93 25.08
CA GLU A 593 -8.36 -7.21 24.60
C GLU A 593 -8.39 -7.27 23.08
N THR A 594 -8.50 -8.48 22.55
CA THR A 594 -8.64 -8.72 21.11
C THR A 594 -9.82 -7.94 20.53
N GLY A 595 -9.52 -7.07 19.60
CA GLY A 595 -10.56 -6.30 18.89
C GLY A 595 -11.02 -5.04 19.59
N ASP A 596 -10.49 -4.73 20.80
CA ASP A 596 -10.62 -3.40 21.36
C ASP A 596 -10.17 -2.39 20.33
N ALA A 597 -11.00 -1.40 20.08
CA ALA A 597 -10.73 -0.41 19.06
C ALA A 597 -11.53 0.87 19.26
N PHE A 598 -11.02 1.97 18.73
CA PHE A 598 -11.77 3.21 18.54
C PHE A 598 -11.50 3.77 17.15
N GLN A 599 -12.38 4.63 16.67
CA GLN A 599 -12.21 5.36 15.41
C GLN A 599 -11.96 6.84 15.73
N TYR A 600 -10.74 7.31 15.51
CA TYR A 600 -10.43 8.71 15.81
C TYR A 600 -11.16 9.66 14.85
N GLY A 601 -11.57 10.82 15.37
CA GLY A 601 -12.33 11.83 14.63
C GLY A 601 -13.79 11.44 14.36
N GLY A 602 -14.30 10.35 14.98
CA GLY A 602 -15.66 9.89 14.80
C GLY A 602 -15.92 9.20 13.44
N PRO A 603 -17.19 8.92 13.09
CA PRO A 603 -17.52 8.20 11.85
C PRO A 603 -17.17 8.99 10.60
N HIS A 604 -17.30 10.31 10.60
CA HIS A 604 -17.05 11.17 9.46
C HIS A 604 -16.06 12.28 9.81
N LEU A 605 -14.97 12.41 9.05
CA LEU A 605 -14.14 13.62 9.06
C LEU A 605 -14.83 14.70 8.20
N CYS A 606 -14.50 15.96 8.48
CA CYS A 606 -15.09 17.12 7.80
C CYS A 606 -16.62 17.18 7.94
N ALA A 607 -17.18 16.64 9.04
CA ALA A 607 -18.59 16.66 9.31
C ALA A 607 -19.14 18.09 9.40
N ASN A 608 -20.38 18.31 8.96
CA ASN A 608 -21.05 19.61 8.96
C ASN A 608 -20.28 20.71 8.18
N GLY A 609 -19.45 20.32 7.20
CA GLY A 609 -18.65 21.26 6.42
C GLY A 609 -17.53 21.96 7.18
N GLN A 610 -17.07 21.36 8.28
CA GLN A 610 -15.93 21.86 9.07
C GLN A 610 -14.65 21.21 8.56
N PHE A 611 -13.84 21.97 7.85
CA PHE A 611 -12.58 21.53 7.29
C PHE A 611 -11.43 22.07 8.16
N PRO A 612 -10.46 21.22 8.61
CA PRO A 612 -9.31 21.68 9.38
C PRO A 612 -8.21 22.29 8.46
N THR A 613 -8.61 23.12 7.53
CA THR A 613 -7.79 24.00 6.70
C THR A 613 -7.59 25.34 7.38
N ALA A 614 -6.70 26.19 6.88
CA ALA A 614 -6.39 27.47 7.49
C ALA A 614 -7.60 28.43 7.54
N ASP A 615 -8.47 28.37 6.53
CA ASP A 615 -9.69 29.20 6.38
C ASP A 615 -10.98 28.46 6.76
N GLY A 616 -10.87 27.19 7.19
CA GLY A 616 -12.03 26.38 7.57
C GLY A 616 -12.85 25.84 6.40
N LYS A 617 -12.36 25.97 5.15
CA LYS A 617 -13.07 25.56 3.93
C LYS A 617 -12.36 24.43 3.17
N ALA A 618 -13.12 23.74 2.34
CA ALA A 618 -12.57 22.85 1.33
C ALA A 618 -12.00 23.64 0.14
N HIS A 619 -10.91 23.15 -0.47
CA HIS A 619 -10.23 23.82 -1.55
C HIS A 619 -10.31 23.01 -2.84
N PHE A 620 -10.97 23.55 -3.84
CA PHE A 620 -10.77 23.13 -5.21
C PHE A 620 -9.40 23.57 -5.69
N LYS A 621 -8.79 22.78 -6.56
CA LYS A 621 -7.51 23.12 -7.19
C LYS A 621 -7.58 22.80 -8.68
N THR A 622 -7.24 23.78 -9.50
CA THR A 622 -7.01 23.58 -10.93
C THR A 622 -5.75 22.77 -11.14
N VAL A 623 -5.84 21.75 -11.98
CA VAL A 623 -4.76 20.83 -12.33
C VAL A 623 -4.52 20.91 -13.83
N SER A 624 -3.28 21.02 -14.25
CA SER A 624 -2.95 21.02 -15.68
C SER A 624 -3.11 19.62 -16.27
N LEU A 625 -3.58 19.51 -17.50
CA LEU A 625 -3.56 18.25 -18.23
C LEU A 625 -2.11 17.80 -18.45
N PRO A 626 -1.79 16.52 -18.17
CA PRO A 626 -0.46 15.99 -18.45
C PRO A 626 -0.20 15.92 -19.95
N VAL A 627 1.06 16.10 -20.36
CA VAL A 627 1.47 15.92 -21.75
C VAL A 627 1.72 14.42 -21.98
N LEU A 628 0.74 13.70 -22.54
CA LEU A 628 0.81 12.28 -22.82
C LEU A 628 1.13 12.00 -24.30
N ALA A 629 2.30 12.49 -24.79
CA ALA A 629 2.74 12.17 -26.16
C ALA A 629 3.21 10.71 -26.23
N ARG A 630 2.60 9.88 -27.09
CA ARG A 630 2.96 8.48 -27.34
C ARG A 630 3.39 8.29 -28.77
N GLY A 631 4.49 7.57 -28.99
CA GLY A 631 4.90 7.13 -30.33
C GLY A 631 3.92 6.09 -30.91
N ALA A 632 3.80 6.01 -32.23
CA ALA A 632 2.86 5.11 -32.92
C ALA A 632 3.06 3.61 -32.54
N ASP A 633 4.30 3.20 -32.27
CA ASP A 633 4.69 1.82 -31.95
C ASP A 633 4.92 1.61 -30.43
N GLU A 634 4.52 2.56 -29.59
CA GLU A 634 4.70 2.47 -28.16
C GLU A 634 3.39 2.14 -27.45
N PHE A 635 3.52 1.40 -26.36
CA PHE A 635 2.43 1.04 -25.46
C PHE A 635 2.68 1.61 -24.07
N GLU A 636 1.63 2.12 -23.44
CA GLU A 636 1.65 2.44 -22.02
C GLU A 636 1.63 1.15 -21.20
N VAL A 637 2.58 0.98 -20.30
CA VAL A 637 2.69 -0.17 -19.41
C VAL A 637 2.46 0.26 -17.99
N SER A 638 1.52 -0.39 -17.31
CA SER A 638 1.37 -0.32 -15.86
C SER A 638 1.79 -1.63 -15.20
N THR A 639 2.38 -1.52 -14.00
CA THR A 639 2.62 -2.70 -13.17
C THR A 639 1.40 -2.97 -12.30
N ARG A 640 1.00 -4.25 -12.19
CA ARG A 640 -0.16 -4.66 -11.38
C ARG A 640 0.21 -5.67 -10.30
N ARG A 641 -0.52 -5.64 -9.19
CA ARG A 641 -0.48 -6.70 -8.17
C ARG A 641 -1.56 -7.72 -8.52
N GLY A 642 -1.15 -8.91 -8.96
CA GLY A 642 -2.08 -10.02 -9.18
C GLY A 642 -2.63 -10.56 -7.87
N LYS A 643 -3.75 -11.26 -7.95
CA LYS A 643 -4.25 -12.04 -6.81
C LYS A 643 -3.21 -13.09 -6.45
N GLN A 644 -2.77 -13.07 -5.17
CA GLN A 644 -1.70 -13.96 -4.68
C GLN A 644 -0.33 -13.78 -5.38
N PHE A 645 -0.16 -12.67 -6.12
CA PHE A 645 1.12 -12.27 -6.70
C PHE A 645 1.59 -10.97 -6.07
N ASN A 646 2.55 -11.04 -5.19
CA ASN A 646 3.25 -9.88 -4.62
C ASN A 646 4.58 -10.34 -4.00
N THR A 647 5.24 -9.50 -3.23
CA THR A 647 6.52 -9.84 -2.61
C THR A 647 6.41 -10.82 -1.44
N LEU A 648 5.21 -11.15 -0.96
CA LEU A 648 5.00 -12.05 0.18
C LEU A 648 4.13 -13.26 -0.15
N ILE A 649 3.30 -13.20 -1.17
CA ILE A 649 2.40 -14.28 -1.56
C ILE A 649 2.78 -14.73 -2.96
N TYR A 650 3.10 -16.01 -3.10
CA TYR A 650 3.63 -16.60 -4.31
C TYR A 650 2.71 -17.71 -4.80
N ALA A 651 2.15 -17.51 -6.00
CA ALA A 651 1.39 -18.53 -6.71
C ALA A 651 1.98 -18.69 -8.12
N ALA A 652 1.79 -19.85 -8.73
CA ALA A 652 2.25 -20.10 -10.11
C ALA A 652 1.42 -19.30 -11.12
N THR A 653 0.11 -19.17 -10.87
CA THR A 653 -0.83 -18.46 -11.74
C THR A 653 -1.79 -17.61 -10.93
N ASP A 654 -2.26 -16.52 -11.52
CA ASP A 654 -3.36 -15.74 -10.94
C ASP A 654 -4.67 -16.55 -11.07
N PRO A 655 -5.34 -16.91 -9.96
CA PRO A 655 -6.52 -17.78 -10.00
C PRO A 655 -7.74 -17.12 -10.62
N LEU A 656 -7.73 -15.82 -10.88
CA LEU A 656 -8.86 -15.09 -11.45
C LEU A 656 -8.79 -14.97 -12.98
N ASN A 657 -7.59 -14.95 -13.57
CA ASN A 657 -7.43 -14.88 -15.02
C ASN A 657 -6.54 -15.98 -15.61
N GLY A 658 -5.92 -16.81 -14.77
CA GLY A 658 -5.06 -17.92 -15.20
C GLY A 658 -3.68 -17.50 -15.68
N ALA A 659 -3.34 -16.21 -15.64
CA ALA A 659 -2.07 -15.70 -16.15
C ALA A 659 -0.90 -16.06 -15.22
N PRO A 660 0.26 -16.49 -15.77
CA PRO A 660 1.49 -16.68 -15.01
C PRO A 660 2.12 -15.33 -14.67
N ARG A 661 3.14 -15.34 -13.81
CA ARG A 661 3.80 -14.10 -13.34
C ARG A 661 4.52 -13.33 -14.46
N ASP A 662 4.94 -14.00 -15.51
CA ASP A 662 5.58 -13.42 -16.70
C ASP A 662 4.60 -13.00 -17.79
N ALA A 663 3.28 -12.97 -17.49
CA ALA A 663 2.28 -12.55 -18.46
C ALA A 663 2.34 -11.04 -18.73
N VAL A 664 2.13 -10.67 -19.98
CA VAL A 664 1.71 -9.32 -20.38
C VAL A 664 0.25 -9.37 -20.81
N LEU A 665 -0.60 -8.60 -20.12
CA LEU A 665 -2.01 -8.48 -20.46
C LEU A 665 -2.15 -7.49 -21.61
N MET A 666 -2.73 -7.92 -22.73
CA MET A 666 -2.81 -7.17 -23.98
C MET A 666 -4.22 -7.26 -24.57
N ASN A 667 -4.70 -6.17 -25.15
CA ASN A 667 -5.96 -6.16 -25.89
C ASN A 667 -5.83 -7.04 -27.14
N PRO A 668 -6.81 -7.90 -27.45
CA PRO A 668 -6.78 -8.74 -28.66
C PRO A 668 -6.60 -7.95 -29.96
N LEU A 669 -7.17 -6.75 -30.08
CA LEU A 669 -7.02 -5.89 -31.26
C LEU A 669 -5.59 -5.34 -31.39
N ASP A 670 -4.92 -5.02 -30.27
CA ASP A 670 -3.50 -4.64 -30.30
C ASP A 670 -2.61 -5.84 -30.68
N ALA A 671 -2.94 -7.02 -30.18
CA ALA A 671 -2.23 -8.24 -30.57
C ALA A 671 -2.40 -8.56 -32.07
N GLU A 672 -3.61 -8.42 -32.60
CA GLU A 672 -3.89 -8.60 -34.03
C GLU A 672 -3.08 -7.61 -34.89
N ARG A 673 -3.05 -6.33 -34.49
CA ARG A 673 -2.24 -5.28 -35.15
C ARG A 673 -0.75 -5.61 -35.20
N LEU A 674 -0.25 -6.29 -34.15
CA LEU A 674 1.14 -6.75 -34.05
C LEU A 674 1.38 -8.16 -34.60
N HIS A 675 0.37 -8.82 -35.16
CA HIS A 675 0.40 -10.22 -35.62
C HIS A 675 0.82 -11.21 -34.51
N LEU A 676 0.42 -10.96 -33.24
CA LEU A 676 0.72 -11.79 -32.10
C LEU A 676 -0.43 -12.74 -31.75
N GLN A 677 -0.07 -13.95 -31.33
CA GLN A 677 -1.03 -14.94 -30.84
C GLN A 677 -1.06 -14.94 -29.29
N ASN A 678 -2.19 -15.40 -28.74
CA ASN A 678 -2.29 -15.64 -27.30
C ASN A 678 -1.26 -16.70 -26.88
N HIS A 679 -0.60 -16.47 -25.75
CA HIS A 679 0.50 -17.30 -25.21
C HIS A 679 1.81 -17.25 -26.01
N GLN A 680 1.93 -16.37 -27.01
CA GLN A 680 3.20 -16.15 -27.70
C GLN A 680 4.20 -15.43 -26.79
N ARG A 681 5.49 -15.78 -26.91
CA ARG A 681 6.58 -15.07 -26.22
C ARG A 681 6.93 -13.78 -26.96
N VAL A 682 7.09 -12.71 -26.19
CA VAL A 682 7.52 -11.40 -26.68
C VAL A 682 8.56 -10.78 -25.74
N THR A 683 9.26 -9.78 -26.22
CA THR A 683 10.10 -8.95 -25.38
C THR A 683 9.54 -7.53 -25.32
N LEU A 684 9.23 -7.05 -24.12
CA LEU A 684 8.96 -5.65 -23.88
C LEU A 684 10.27 -4.93 -23.65
N ALA A 685 10.51 -3.82 -24.32
CA ALA A 685 11.77 -3.11 -24.22
C ALA A 685 11.60 -1.58 -24.21
N ASN A 686 12.45 -0.92 -23.44
CA ASN A 686 12.63 0.53 -23.42
C ASN A 686 14.08 0.89 -23.06
N ALA A 687 14.37 2.17 -22.82
CA ALA A 687 15.73 2.63 -22.48
C ALA A 687 16.23 2.09 -21.11
N THR A 688 15.34 1.74 -20.19
CA THR A 688 15.68 1.21 -18.86
C THR A 688 16.10 -0.26 -18.92
N GLY A 689 15.39 -1.06 -19.71
CA GLY A 689 15.66 -2.49 -19.79
C GLY A 689 14.76 -3.25 -20.74
N SER A 690 14.81 -4.57 -20.61
CA SER A 690 13.95 -5.49 -21.36
C SER A 690 13.34 -6.55 -20.45
N TYR A 691 12.14 -6.99 -20.80
CA TYR A 691 11.36 -7.98 -20.06
C TYR A 691 10.78 -9.01 -21.04
N SER A 692 11.16 -10.27 -20.89
CA SER A 692 10.57 -11.37 -21.67
C SER A 692 9.25 -11.78 -21.04
N ALA A 693 8.16 -11.68 -21.80
CA ALA A 693 6.80 -11.90 -21.32
C ALA A 693 6.01 -12.85 -22.23
N THR A 694 4.94 -13.41 -21.71
CA THR A 694 3.97 -14.22 -22.43
C THR A 694 2.69 -13.42 -22.66
N VAL A 695 2.24 -13.28 -23.90
CA VAL A 695 1.03 -12.54 -24.25
C VAL A 695 -0.21 -13.23 -23.68
N TYR A 696 -1.04 -12.46 -22.98
CA TYR A 696 -2.36 -12.89 -22.49
C TYR A 696 -3.44 -11.95 -23.00
N TYR A 697 -4.31 -12.44 -23.87
CA TYR A 697 -5.45 -11.67 -24.37
C TYR A 697 -6.37 -11.26 -23.21
N SER A 698 -6.59 -10.00 -23.08
CA SER A 698 -7.27 -9.43 -21.92
C SER A 698 -8.13 -8.23 -22.28
N PRO A 699 -9.28 -8.03 -21.63
CA PRO A 699 -10.11 -6.84 -21.84
C PRO A 699 -9.46 -5.62 -21.18
N ILE A 700 -8.49 -5.05 -21.85
CA ILE A 700 -7.75 -3.84 -21.44
C ILE A 700 -7.93 -2.74 -22.50
N ALA A 701 -7.86 -1.47 -22.11
CA ALA A 701 -7.93 -0.34 -23.02
C ALA A 701 -6.87 -0.44 -24.13
N LEU A 702 -7.20 -0.01 -25.33
CA LEU A 702 -6.28 -0.06 -26.49
C LEU A 702 -5.01 0.77 -26.21
N GLY A 703 -3.87 0.22 -26.66
CA GLY A 703 -2.57 0.84 -26.46
C GLY A 703 -2.05 0.73 -25.04
N ASN A 704 -2.75 0.03 -24.15
CA ASN A 704 -2.33 -0.19 -22.76
C ASN A 704 -1.93 -1.65 -22.54
N LEU A 705 -0.90 -1.87 -21.75
CA LEU A 705 -0.42 -3.17 -21.31
C LEU A 705 -0.33 -3.22 -19.78
N GLN A 706 -0.49 -4.40 -19.21
CA GLN A 706 -0.15 -4.63 -17.81
C GLN A 706 0.79 -5.81 -17.65
N VAL A 707 1.80 -5.63 -16.78
CA VAL A 707 2.72 -6.67 -16.35
C VAL A 707 2.66 -6.83 -14.83
N HIS A 708 3.05 -7.99 -14.32
CA HIS A 708 3.03 -8.20 -12.88
C HIS A 708 4.19 -7.50 -12.17
N TRP A 709 3.90 -6.97 -11.01
CA TRP A 709 4.86 -6.42 -10.07
C TRP A 709 5.27 -7.51 -9.07
N PRO A 710 6.56 -7.67 -8.72
CA PRO A 710 7.70 -6.79 -9.03
C PRO A 710 8.45 -7.09 -10.34
N GLU A 711 8.08 -8.11 -11.09
CA GLU A 711 8.82 -8.59 -12.26
C GLU A 711 8.99 -7.49 -13.31
N GLY A 712 7.95 -6.68 -13.53
CA GLY A 712 7.95 -5.55 -14.45
C GLY A 712 8.86 -4.37 -14.07
N ASN A 713 9.38 -4.32 -12.84
CA ASN A 713 10.21 -3.19 -12.37
C ASN A 713 11.50 -3.00 -13.18
N VAL A 714 11.94 -4.02 -13.91
CA VAL A 714 13.11 -3.93 -14.83
C VAL A 714 12.88 -2.97 -15.99
N LEU A 715 11.62 -2.63 -16.28
CA LEU A 715 11.23 -1.68 -17.32
C LEU A 715 11.03 -0.26 -16.75
N ILE A 716 10.83 -0.13 -15.45
CA ILE A 716 10.47 1.15 -14.83
C ILE A 716 11.73 1.99 -14.59
N PRO A 717 11.83 3.20 -15.13
CA PRO A 717 12.97 4.07 -14.92
C PRO A 717 13.00 4.61 -13.48
N LYS A 718 14.21 4.72 -12.92
CA LYS A 718 14.40 5.41 -11.64
C LYS A 718 14.30 6.93 -11.81
N GLY A 719 14.05 7.65 -10.70
CA GLY A 719 14.09 9.11 -10.63
C GLY A 719 12.86 9.82 -11.18
N ILE A 720 11.89 9.09 -11.75
CA ILE A 720 10.58 9.65 -12.09
C ILE A 720 9.67 9.48 -10.89
N ILE A 721 9.36 10.58 -10.20
CA ILE A 721 8.61 10.58 -8.95
C ILE A 721 7.51 11.64 -8.97
N ASP A 722 6.41 11.40 -8.27
CA ASP A 722 5.39 12.41 -7.98
C ASP A 722 6.02 13.54 -7.15
N PRO A 723 5.97 14.80 -7.60
CA PRO A 723 6.68 15.89 -6.94
C PRO A 723 6.11 16.25 -5.56
N ALA A 724 4.84 15.97 -5.30
CA ALA A 724 4.18 16.29 -4.04
C ALA A 724 4.29 15.14 -3.02
N GLY A 725 4.22 13.90 -3.48
CA GLY A 725 4.23 12.71 -2.62
C GLY A 725 5.58 12.02 -2.50
N GLY A 726 6.47 12.19 -3.49
CA GLY A 726 7.75 11.49 -3.56
C GLY A 726 7.61 10.00 -3.91
N VAL A 727 6.48 9.59 -4.49
CA VAL A 727 6.23 8.22 -4.93
C VAL A 727 6.84 8.01 -6.32
N PRO A 728 7.58 6.91 -6.55
CA PRO A 728 8.00 6.56 -7.90
C PRO A 728 6.81 6.33 -8.84
N ASP A 729 6.97 6.73 -10.09
CA ASP A 729 6.08 6.29 -11.15
C ASP A 729 6.35 4.80 -11.46
N TYR A 730 5.33 3.96 -11.35
CA TYR A 730 5.42 2.52 -11.66
C TYR A 730 4.82 2.21 -13.04
N ASN A 731 4.78 3.22 -13.89
CA ASN A 731 4.32 3.13 -15.26
C ASN A 731 5.46 3.54 -16.21
N THR A 732 5.39 3.09 -17.44
CA THR A 732 6.40 3.38 -18.45
C THR A 732 5.86 3.11 -19.85
N ARG A 733 6.65 3.47 -20.87
CA ARG A 733 6.38 3.10 -22.25
C ARG A 733 7.36 2.04 -22.73
N VAL A 734 6.85 1.16 -23.57
CA VAL A 734 7.65 0.09 -24.16
C VAL A 734 7.30 -0.12 -25.63
N ARG A 735 8.24 -0.70 -26.36
CA ARG A 735 7.99 -1.37 -27.64
C ARG A 735 7.85 -2.86 -27.40
N VAL A 736 6.97 -3.49 -28.18
CA VAL A 736 6.78 -4.94 -28.18
C VAL A 736 7.59 -5.53 -29.32
N LEU A 737 8.55 -6.38 -28.99
CA LEU A 737 9.44 -7.04 -29.96
C LEU A 737 9.06 -8.52 -30.03
N CYS A 738 8.80 -9.02 -31.25
CA CYS A 738 8.59 -10.45 -31.47
C CYS A 738 9.89 -11.20 -31.18
N GLN A 739 9.83 -12.28 -30.42
CA GLN A 739 10.92 -13.23 -30.36
C GLN A 739 10.86 -14.09 -31.62
N THR A 740 11.88 -13.97 -32.45
CA THR A 740 12.07 -14.81 -33.66
C THR A 740 12.38 -16.23 -33.28
#